data_fb87febf0791888a91d4b659f6a544a9
#
_entry.id   fb87febf0791888a91d4b659f6a544a9
#
_cell.length_a   1.000
_cell.length_b   1.000
_cell.length_c   1.000
_cell.angle_alpha   90.00
_cell.angle_beta   90.00
_cell.angle_gamma   90.00
#
_symmetry.space_group_name_H-M   'P 1'
#
loop_
_entity.id
_entity.type
_entity.pdbx_description
1 polymer ?
#
loop_
_entity_poly.entity_id
_entity_poly.type
_entity_poly.pdbx_seq_one_letter_code
_entity_poly.pdbx_strand_id
1 'polypeptide(L)'
;MKNFHLHSKFRLILPQKRAAEKISKSIREGEKHQVLLGVTGCGKTFVMANVIEKLQKPVLIISHNKTLAAQLYQEFKEFFPVNAAHYFVSYYDYYQPEAYIPQTDTYIEKDAKINEVIDRLRHEATQSLMTRNDVIIVASVSCIYNIGSPENYQNVSLSLKKGVKIKRNELLLNLVRLQYERNEYDFLPGNFRVRGNLIEVFSPTGREIIKIEFAGDYIKKIFQKSSQGSQLKEGSLEEIKSSFLKFQPKIHSLDDCKLFPAKFWITPQDKISLALENIKLELQERVRKLKKEGKILEAERLERRTNYDIEMIKDTGWCHGIENYSRHLEFREKGSPPFTLIDYFPKDFLIFIDESHQTIPQLRSMEAGDKARKNTLIEYGFRLPSALDNRPLNFSEFEEKIHQVLYVSATPGPYEMLKIKKQRAKLLTEILLRPTGLLDPEIEIKPTENQVKDLIQEIQRAVEKGERVLVTTLTKRLAEDLADYLEEKGFKVHYLHSEIKTLERPGILKDLRLGKYDIIVGINLLREGLDLPEVALIAILDADKEGFLRSETTLIQIMGRAARHPKGRILMYADEITGSIKKALKETQRRRKIQEEYNKIHHVIPRPIKKEIRDWEWAQEKLEVRELGELAKIKDIKILKKEMEKAAKNLDFERAAKIRDEIRKIRQLKTDN
;
A
#
# COMPACT_ATOMS: atom_id res chain seq x y z
N MET A 1 -4.80 29.01 -6.68
CA MET A 1 -4.93 27.67 -6.05
C MET A 1 -5.76 26.79 -6.98
N LYS A 2 -5.37 25.54 -7.19
CA LYS A 2 -6.19 24.63 -8.01
C LYS A 2 -7.29 24.03 -7.13
N ASN A 3 -8.53 24.03 -7.64
CA ASN A 3 -9.66 23.40 -6.95
C ASN A 3 -9.80 21.95 -7.38
N PHE A 4 -10.42 21.14 -6.52
CA PHE A 4 -10.82 19.78 -6.90
C PHE A 4 -12.00 19.85 -7.87
N HIS A 5 -11.86 19.15 -9.01
CA HIS A 5 -12.90 19.01 -10.01
C HIS A 5 -13.18 17.52 -10.24
N LEU A 6 -14.36 17.10 -9.88
CA LEU A 6 -14.81 15.71 -10.03
C LEU A 6 -15.21 15.42 -11.48
N HIS A 7 -14.53 14.47 -12.10
CA HIS A 7 -14.88 13.93 -13.41
C HIS A 7 -15.49 12.56 -13.27
N SER A 8 -16.75 12.39 -13.67
CA SER A 8 -17.42 11.10 -13.61
C SER A 8 -18.50 10.96 -14.68
N LYS A 9 -18.59 9.76 -15.24
CA LYS A 9 -19.72 9.34 -16.08
C LYS A 9 -20.97 8.99 -15.26
N PHE A 10 -20.80 8.81 -13.94
CA PHE A 10 -21.89 8.45 -13.02
C PHE A 10 -22.51 9.70 -12.41
N ARG A 11 -23.80 9.59 -12.08
CA ARG A 11 -24.52 10.60 -11.29
C ARG A 11 -24.94 10.00 -9.95
N LEU A 12 -24.90 10.82 -8.91
CA LEU A 12 -25.40 10.41 -7.59
C LEU A 12 -26.87 10.12 -7.64
N ILE A 13 -27.29 8.95 -7.14
CA ILE A 13 -28.70 8.72 -6.78
C ILE A 13 -29.05 9.53 -5.54
N LEU A 14 -30.34 9.79 -5.33
CA LEU A 14 -30.81 10.66 -4.24
C LEU A 14 -30.23 10.28 -2.85
N PRO A 15 -30.17 9.01 -2.43
CA PRO A 15 -29.56 8.63 -1.14
C PRO A 15 -28.08 8.97 -1.05
N GLN A 16 -27.30 8.77 -2.13
CA GLN A 16 -25.88 9.13 -2.19
C GLN A 16 -25.69 10.65 -2.11
N LYS A 17 -26.53 11.42 -2.82
CA LYS A 17 -26.51 12.88 -2.78
C LYS A 17 -26.77 13.40 -1.37
N ARG A 18 -27.83 12.91 -0.72
CA ARG A 18 -28.16 13.26 0.67
C ARG A 18 -27.02 12.90 1.64
N ALA A 19 -26.38 11.76 1.43
CA ALA A 19 -25.24 11.32 2.24
C ALA A 19 -24.06 12.27 2.10
N ALA A 20 -23.67 12.61 0.86
CA ALA A 20 -22.57 13.53 0.61
C ALA A 20 -22.85 14.93 1.19
N GLU A 21 -24.08 15.42 1.07
CA GLU A 21 -24.52 16.71 1.64
C GLU A 21 -24.49 16.69 3.17
N LYS A 22 -25.02 15.65 3.81
CA LYS A 22 -25.05 15.49 5.27
C LYS A 22 -23.64 15.45 5.83
N ILE A 23 -22.73 14.63 5.26
CA ILE A 23 -21.35 14.53 5.68
C ILE A 23 -20.64 15.87 5.51
N SER A 24 -20.76 16.50 4.34
CA SER A 24 -20.10 17.77 4.07
C SER A 24 -20.59 18.90 4.98
N LYS A 25 -21.88 18.93 5.30
CA LYS A 25 -22.46 19.86 6.26
C LYS A 25 -21.89 19.67 7.65
N SER A 26 -21.88 18.43 8.16
CA SER A 26 -21.34 18.07 9.47
C SER A 26 -19.86 18.46 9.62
N ILE A 27 -19.03 18.22 8.57
CA ILE A 27 -17.63 18.61 8.56
C ILE A 27 -17.47 20.15 8.58
N ARG A 28 -18.29 20.91 7.83
CA ARG A 28 -18.28 22.39 7.87
C ARG A 28 -18.69 22.96 9.22
N GLU A 29 -19.56 22.24 9.94
CA GLU A 29 -19.98 22.60 11.31
C GLU A 29 -18.91 22.29 12.35
N GLY A 30 -17.74 21.76 11.96
CA GLY A 30 -16.61 21.50 12.85
C GLY A 30 -16.65 20.14 13.55
N GLU A 31 -17.59 19.26 13.22
CA GLU A 31 -17.64 17.94 13.84
C GLU A 31 -16.40 17.12 13.49
N LYS A 32 -15.76 16.52 14.50
CA LYS A 32 -14.50 15.79 14.34
C LYS A 32 -14.70 14.41 13.72
N HIS A 33 -15.77 13.70 14.09
CA HIS A 33 -15.99 12.29 13.72
C HIS A 33 -17.28 12.11 12.94
N GLN A 34 -17.22 11.48 11.76
CA GLN A 34 -18.36 11.06 10.95
C GLN A 34 -18.24 9.59 10.58
N VAL A 35 -19.37 8.89 10.47
CA VAL A 35 -19.42 7.50 10.04
C VAL A 35 -20.30 7.36 8.81
N LEU A 36 -19.75 6.81 7.74
CA LEU A 36 -20.46 6.36 6.55
C LEU A 36 -20.61 4.85 6.58
N LEU A 37 -21.79 4.37 6.97
CA LEU A 37 -22.18 2.99 6.82
C LEU A 37 -22.71 2.78 5.41
N GLY A 38 -21.96 2.07 4.58
CA GLY A 38 -22.35 1.81 3.20
C GLY A 38 -22.21 0.35 2.83
N VAL A 39 -23.28 -0.27 2.36
CA VAL A 39 -23.23 -1.67 1.89
C VAL A 39 -22.25 -1.82 0.72
N THR A 40 -21.77 -3.03 0.50
CA THR A 40 -20.92 -3.33 -0.67
C THR A 40 -21.68 -3.02 -1.96
N GLY A 41 -21.04 -2.24 -2.87
CA GLY A 41 -21.66 -1.85 -4.14
C GLY A 41 -22.57 -0.61 -4.07
N CYS A 42 -22.73 0.04 -2.91
CA CYS A 42 -23.52 1.29 -2.82
C CYS A 42 -22.80 2.55 -3.35
N GLY A 43 -21.54 2.45 -3.78
CA GLY A 43 -20.75 3.57 -4.30
C GLY A 43 -20.12 4.45 -3.22
N LYS A 44 -19.61 3.86 -2.12
CA LYS A 44 -18.88 4.58 -1.04
C LYS A 44 -17.81 5.50 -1.59
N THR A 45 -16.93 4.99 -2.46
CA THR A 45 -15.82 5.76 -3.07
C THR A 45 -16.34 6.99 -3.83
N PHE A 46 -17.44 6.84 -4.56
CA PHE A 46 -18.03 7.95 -5.30
C PHE A 46 -18.64 9.02 -4.38
N VAL A 47 -19.22 8.60 -3.24
CA VAL A 47 -19.68 9.54 -2.21
C VAL A 47 -18.50 10.27 -1.57
N MET A 48 -17.40 9.56 -1.25
CA MET A 48 -16.16 10.17 -0.75
C MET A 48 -15.62 11.21 -1.74
N ALA A 49 -15.57 10.90 -3.04
CA ALA A 49 -15.13 11.84 -4.07
C ALA A 49 -15.99 13.10 -4.14
N ASN A 50 -17.32 12.97 -4.02
CA ASN A 50 -18.22 14.12 -3.96
C ASN A 50 -18.06 14.96 -2.69
N VAL A 51 -17.73 14.34 -1.56
CA VAL A 51 -17.40 15.06 -0.30
C VAL A 51 -16.11 15.88 -0.48
N ILE A 52 -15.07 15.29 -1.11
CA ILE A 52 -13.81 15.98 -1.43
C ILE A 52 -14.06 17.21 -2.29
N GLU A 53 -14.80 17.07 -3.39
CA GLU A 53 -15.14 18.18 -4.28
C GLU A 53 -15.91 19.28 -3.54
N LYS A 54 -16.86 18.92 -2.67
CA LYS A 54 -17.66 19.90 -1.90
C LYS A 54 -16.86 20.66 -0.83
N LEU A 55 -15.83 20.04 -0.25
CA LEU A 55 -15.06 20.59 0.87
C LEU A 55 -13.78 21.27 0.45
N GLN A 56 -13.20 20.93 -0.72
CA GLN A 56 -12.01 21.58 -1.27
C GLN A 56 -10.79 21.56 -0.33
N LYS A 57 -10.63 20.49 0.46
CA LYS A 57 -9.51 20.30 1.39
C LYS A 57 -8.61 19.14 0.95
N PRO A 58 -7.28 19.18 1.21
CA PRO A 58 -6.43 18.02 1.04
C PRO A 58 -6.94 16.82 1.83
N VAL A 59 -6.77 15.63 1.29
CA VAL A 59 -7.33 14.42 1.91
C VAL A 59 -6.31 13.30 1.99
N LEU A 60 -6.22 12.67 3.16
CA LEU A 60 -5.54 11.40 3.38
C LEU A 60 -6.58 10.28 3.49
N ILE A 61 -6.51 9.31 2.61
CA ILE A 61 -7.36 8.11 2.61
C ILE A 61 -6.52 6.93 3.08
N ILE A 62 -6.88 6.33 4.21
CA ILE A 62 -6.14 5.22 4.81
C ILE A 62 -6.90 3.92 4.58
N SER A 63 -6.21 2.90 4.06
CA SER A 63 -6.72 1.55 3.86
C SER A 63 -5.83 0.52 4.56
N HIS A 64 -6.42 -0.61 4.95
CA HIS A 64 -5.72 -1.64 5.73
C HIS A 64 -4.69 -2.45 4.93
N ASN A 65 -4.73 -2.47 3.60
CA ASN A 65 -3.76 -3.20 2.79
C ASN A 65 -3.37 -2.46 1.50
N LYS A 66 -2.24 -2.87 0.89
CA LYS A 66 -1.70 -2.27 -0.34
C LYS A 66 -2.63 -2.43 -1.54
N THR A 67 -3.27 -3.58 -1.68
CA THR A 67 -4.12 -3.91 -2.84
C THR A 67 -5.37 -3.03 -2.87
N LEU A 68 -6.06 -2.89 -1.74
CA LEU A 68 -7.22 -2.02 -1.64
C LEU A 68 -6.83 -0.55 -1.80
N ALA A 69 -5.70 -0.14 -1.20
CA ALA A 69 -5.18 1.22 -1.38
C ALA A 69 -4.88 1.52 -2.86
N ALA A 70 -4.32 0.57 -3.61
CA ALA A 70 -4.05 0.74 -5.03
C ALA A 70 -5.34 0.81 -5.87
N GLN A 71 -6.36 0.00 -5.54
CA GLN A 71 -7.66 0.10 -6.19
C GLN A 71 -8.31 1.48 -5.96
N LEU A 72 -8.32 1.95 -4.71
CA LEU A 72 -8.84 3.28 -4.38
C LEU A 72 -8.06 4.39 -5.09
N TYR A 73 -6.73 4.28 -5.12
CA TYR A 73 -5.88 5.24 -5.83
C TYR A 73 -6.28 5.37 -7.30
N GLN A 74 -6.47 4.26 -8.01
CA GLN A 74 -6.91 4.27 -9.40
C GLN A 74 -8.29 4.91 -9.56
N GLU A 75 -9.25 4.58 -8.69
CA GLU A 75 -10.59 5.18 -8.70
C GLU A 75 -10.52 6.70 -8.47
N PHE A 76 -9.73 7.17 -7.50
CA PHE A 76 -9.55 8.61 -7.25
C PHE A 76 -8.79 9.34 -8.36
N LYS A 77 -7.83 8.69 -9.00
CA LYS A 77 -7.13 9.23 -10.16
C LYS A 77 -8.06 9.42 -11.37
N GLU A 78 -9.02 8.50 -11.56
CA GLU A 78 -10.07 8.62 -12.57
C GLU A 78 -11.07 9.72 -12.23
N PHE A 79 -11.45 9.85 -10.96
CA PHE A 79 -12.35 10.91 -10.51
C PHE A 79 -11.72 12.31 -10.53
N PHE A 80 -10.42 12.42 -10.34
CA PHE A 80 -9.68 13.67 -10.25
C PHE A 80 -8.45 13.70 -11.19
N PRO A 81 -8.64 13.59 -12.51
CA PRO A 81 -7.53 13.43 -13.47
C PRO A 81 -6.63 14.65 -13.58
N VAL A 82 -7.09 15.85 -13.19
CA VAL A 82 -6.32 17.11 -13.23
C VAL A 82 -5.74 17.51 -11.88
N ASN A 83 -6.15 16.83 -10.80
CA ASN A 83 -5.68 17.07 -9.44
C ASN A 83 -4.57 16.09 -9.06
N ALA A 84 -3.92 16.34 -7.93
CA ALA A 84 -2.80 15.52 -7.45
C ALA A 84 -3.30 14.31 -6.64
N ALA A 85 -3.65 13.24 -7.31
CA ALA A 85 -3.94 11.96 -6.66
C ALA A 85 -2.65 11.12 -6.59
N HIS A 86 -2.27 10.64 -5.39
CA HIS A 86 -1.02 9.91 -5.14
C HIS A 86 -1.25 8.65 -4.34
N TYR A 87 -0.31 7.69 -4.49
CA TYR A 87 -0.27 6.43 -3.80
C TYR A 87 0.88 6.40 -2.81
N PHE A 88 0.61 6.08 -1.54
CA PHE A 88 1.61 6.05 -0.50
C PHE A 88 1.49 4.80 0.36
N VAL A 89 2.31 3.79 0.08
CA VAL A 89 2.34 2.53 0.83
C VAL A 89 3.76 2.17 1.22
N SER A 90 3.96 1.08 1.96
CA SER A 90 5.29 0.57 2.25
C SER A 90 6.01 0.23 0.93
N TYR A 91 7.20 0.79 0.73
CA TYR A 91 8.01 0.64 -0.49
C TYR A 91 8.79 -0.67 -0.55
N TYR A 92 8.63 -1.55 0.43
CA TYR A 92 9.25 -2.87 0.42
C TYR A 92 8.38 -3.88 -0.36
N ASP A 93 8.98 -4.56 -1.34
CA ASP A 93 8.39 -5.75 -1.96
C ASP A 93 8.48 -6.95 -1.04
N TYR A 94 9.64 -7.08 -0.41
CA TYR A 94 9.95 -8.03 0.64
C TYR A 94 10.53 -7.27 1.82
N TYR A 95 10.09 -7.61 3.01
CA TYR A 95 10.57 -7.02 4.25
C TYR A 95 10.66 -8.05 5.35
N GLN A 96 11.89 -8.38 5.73
CA GLN A 96 12.19 -9.14 6.92
C GLN A 96 12.79 -8.17 7.94
N PRO A 97 12.05 -7.84 9.01
CA PRO A 97 12.58 -6.95 10.04
C PRO A 97 13.75 -7.60 10.77
N GLU A 98 14.72 -6.79 11.18
CA GLU A 98 15.76 -7.21 12.10
C GLU A 98 15.12 -7.77 13.38
N ALA A 99 15.53 -8.95 13.81
CA ALA A 99 15.01 -9.61 15.00
C ALA A 99 16.08 -10.47 15.67
N TYR A 100 15.89 -10.76 16.94
CA TYR A 100 16.69 -11.72 17.68
C TYR A 100 15.81 -12.68 18.43
N ILE A 101 16.11 -13.97 18.35
CA ILE A 101 15.40 -15.06 19.01
C ILE A 101 16.31 -15.61 20.12
N PRO A 102 16.11 -15.19 21.39
CA PRO A 102 17.01 -15.58 22.48
C PRO A 102 17.08 -17.08 22.73
N GLN A 103 15.97 -17.82 22.49
CA GLN A 103 15.89 -19.26 22.74
C GLN A 103 16.84 -20.08 21.87
N THR A 104 17.14 -19.60 20.67
CA THR A 104 18.00 -20.29 19.70
C THR A 104 19.27 -19.52 19.39
N ASP A 105 19.53 -18.40 20.10
CA ASP A 105 20.64 -17.46 19.83
C ASP A 105 20.73 -17.09 18.35
N THR A 106 19.57 -16.88 17.73
CA THR A 106 19.48 -16.60 16.30
C THR A 106 19.25 -15.13 16.03
N TYR A 107 20.23 -14.46 15.43
CA TYR A 107 20.08 -13.11 14.90
C TYR A 107 19.60 -13.15 13.45
N ILE A 108 18.49 -12.46 13.20
CA ILE A 108 17.91 -12.30 11.88
C ILE A 108 18.26 -10.89 11.42
N GLU A 109 19.10 -10.78 10.42
CA GLU A 109 19.44 -9.50 9.81
C GLU A 109 18.25 -8.90 9.06
N LYS A 110 18.16 -7.56 9.05
CA LYS A 110 17.17 -6.87 8.23
C LYS A 110 17.43 -7.18 6.76
N ASP A 111 16.48 -7.84 6.11
CA ASP A 111 16.49 -8.05 4.67
C ASP A 111 15.27 -7.35 4.06
N ALA A 112 15.52 -6.48 3.07
CA ALA A 112 14.47 -5.69 2.46
C ALA A 112 14.79 -5.38 1.00
N LYS A 113 13.84 -5.69 0.12
CA LYS A 113 13.91 -5.29 -1.28
C LYS A 113 13.01 -4.07 -1.50
N ILE A 114 13.62 -2.95 -1.85
CA ILE A 114 12.91 -1.71 -2.16
C ILE A 114 12.29 -1.82 -3.55
N ASN A 115 11.03 -1.41 -3.67
CA ASN A 115 10.37 -1.20 -4.94
C ASN A 115 10.58 0.25 -5.37
N GLU A 116 11.39 0.47 -6.38
CA GLU A 116 11.76 1.80 -6.86
C GLU A 116 10.56 2.59 -7.40
N VAL A 117 9.55 1.92 -7.96
CA VAL A 117 8.31 2.56 -8.42
C VAL A 117 7.54 3.14 -7.24
N ILE A 118 7.35 2.34 -6.18
CA ILE A 118 6.64 2.79 -4.98
C ILE A 118 7.42 3.89 -4.27
N ASP A 119 8.75 3.81 -4.22
CA ASP A 119 9.58 4.86 -3.60
C ASP A 119 9.41 6.20 -4.31
N ARG A 120 9.43 6.21 -5.65
CA ARG A 120 9.14 7.41 -6.46
C ARG A 120 7.73 7.97 -6.18
N LEU A 121 6.70 7.12 -6.12
CA LEU A 121 5.33 7.56 -5.83
C LEU A 121 5.22 8.19 -4.45
N ARG A 122 6.02 7.73 -3.48
CA ARG A 122 6.10 8.33 -2.14
C ARG A 122 6.74 9.72 -2.19
N HIS A 123 7.84 9.89 -2.93
CA HIS A 123 8.45 11.21 -3.16
C HIS A 123 7.48 12.16 -3.86
N GLU A 124 6.73 11.68 -4.84
CA GLU A 124 5.72 12.45 -5.55
C GLU A 124 4.60 12.93 -4.60
N ALA A 125 4.13 12.06 -3.71
CA ALA A 125 3.12 12.37 -2.70
C ALA A 125 3.59 13.48 -1.74
N THR A 126 4.78 13.33 -1.15
CA THR A 126 5.31 14.32 -0.18
C THR A 126 5.63 15.66 -0.82
N GLN A 127 6.22 15.67 -2.03
CA GLN A 127 6.51 16.91 -2.75
C GLN A 127 5.24 17.64 -3.17
N SER A 128 4.20 16.90 -3.55
CA SER A 128 2.90 17.51 -3.88
C SER A 128 2.24 18.15 -2.67
N LEU A 129 2.32 17.54 -1.48
CA LEU A 129 1.82 18.15 -0.24
C LEU A 129 2.52 19.47 0.10
N MET A 130 3.79 19.62 -0.26
CA MET A 130 4.56 20.85 -0.02
C MET A 130 4.36 21.95 -1.06
N THR A 131 3.79 21.61 -2.23
CA THR A 131 3.71 22.53 -3.38
C THR A 131 2.28 22.79 -3.86
N ARG A 132 1.30 21.99 -3.42
CA ARG A 132 -0.09 22.03 -3.91
C ARG A 132 -1.07 21.90 -2.75
N ASN A 133 -2.30 22.41 -2.97
CA ASN A 133 -3.41 22.30 -2.02
C ASN A 133 -4.50 21.32 -2.49
N ASP A 134 -4.45 20.89 -3.76
CA ASP A 134 -5.42 19.98 -4.36
C ASP A 134 -4.88 18.54 -4.36
N VAL A 135 -4.51 18.02 -3.17
CA VAL A 135 -3.82 16.73 -3.02
C VAL A 135 -4.72 15.69 -2.37
N ILE A 136 -4.82 14.53 -2.99
CA ILE A 136 -5.44 13.32 -2.46
C ILE A 136 -4.35 12.27 -2.32
N ILE A 137 -4.11 11.76 -1.11
CA ILE A 137 -3.19 10.65 -0.90
C ILE A 137 -3.97 9.43 -0.45
N VAL A 138 -3.83 8.34 -1.19
CA VAL A 138 -4.33 7.04 -0.79
C VAL A 138 -3.17 6.23 -0.22
N ALA A 139 -3.26 5.92 1.07
CA ALA A 139 -2.18 5.29 1.82
C ALA A 139 -2.60 3.98 2.46
N SER A 140 -1.64 3.08 2.69
CA SER A 140 -1.81 2.00 3.65
C SER A 140 -1.48 2.50 5.08
N VAL A 141 -1.67 1.65 6.07
CA VAL A 141 -1.30 1.96 7.48
C VAL A 141 0.18 2.35 7.65
N SER A 142 1.02 2.14 6.63
CA SER A 142 2.41 2.60 6.63
C SER A 142 2.56 4.14 6.71
N CYS A 143 1.49 4.89 6.50
CA CYS A 143 1.48 6.35 6.62
C CYS A 143 1.74 6.87 8.05
N ILE A 144 1.60 6.01 9.08
CA ILE A 144 1.92 6.37 10.47
C ILE A 144 3.37 6.03 10.87
N TYR A 145 4.18 5.49 9.96
CA TYR A 145 5.59 5.24 10.20
C TYR A 145 6.43 6.49 9.95
N ASN A 146 7.58 6.53 10.64
CA ASN A 146 8.55 7.60 10.50
C ASN A 146 9.10 7.71 9.08
N ILE A 147 9.05 8.90 8.50
CA ILE A 147 9.60 9.22 7.17
C ILE A 147 10.56 10.42 7.19
N GLY A 148 10.83 10.99 8.36
CA GLY A 148 11.66 12.17 8.53
C GLY A 148 10.87 13.48 8.64
N SER A 149 11.55 14.52 9.14
CA SER A 149 10.95 15.83 9.39
C SER A 149 10.58 16.56 8.09
N PRO A 150 9.32 17.00 7.90
CA PRO A 150 8.94 17.83 6.76
C PRO A 150 9.69 19.16 6.74
N GLU A 151 10.00 19.74 7.90
CA GLU A 151 10.75 20.98 8.00
C GLU A 151 12.19 20.80 7.49
N ASN A 152 12.88 19.75 7.94
CA ASN A 152 14.22 19.44 7.43
C ASN A 152 14.22 19.18 5.93
N TYR A 153 13.24 18.42 5.44
CA TYR A 153 13.08 18.12 4.01
C TYR A 153 12.86 19.39 3.17
N GLN A 154 12.11 20.36 3.70
CA GLN A 154 11.86 21.64 3.05
C GLN A 154 13.07 22.60 3.14
N ASN A 155 13.72 22.69 4.30
CA ASN A 155 14.83 23.61 4.55
C ASN A 155 16.09 23.23 3.76
N VAL A 156 16.33 21.94 3.59
CA VAL A 156 17.48 21.45 2.78
C VAL A 156 17.21 21.59 1.29
N SER A 157 15.95 21.71 0.83
CA SER A 157 15.63 21.85 -0.60
C SER A 157 16.28 23.09 -1.22
N LEU A 158 16.77 22.97 -2.47
CA LEU A 158 17.52 23.99 -3.16
C LEU A 158 16.66 24.77 -4.15
N SER A 159 16.51 26.06 -3.93
CA SER A 159 15.83 26.96 -4.89
C SER A 159 16.86 27.60 -5.82
N LEU A 160 16.68 27.39 -7.12
CA LEU A 160 17.56 27.94 -8.17
C LEU A 160 16.79 28.93 -9.01
N LYS A 161 17.42 30.05 -9.37
CA LYS A 161 16.85 31.07 -10.25
C LYS A 161 17.82 31.40 -11.37
N LYS A 162 17.29 31.68 -12.55
CA LYS A 162 18.06 32.22 -13.67
C LYS A 162 18.73 33.53 -13.28
N GLY A 163 20.00 33.71 -13.64
CA GLY A 163 20.78 34.91 -13.34
C GLY A 163 21.42 34.93 -11.93
N VAL A 164 21.12 33.95 -11.08
CA VAL A 164 21.75 33.86 -9.75
C VAL A 164 23.22 33.45 -9.87
N LYS A 165 24.08 34.11 -9.07
CA LYS A 165 25.49 33.77 -8.95
C LYS A 165 25.65 32.60 -7.98
N ILE A 166 26.09 31.48 -8.49
CA ILE A 166 26.44 30.27 -7.73
C ILE A 166 27.60 29.57 -8.46
N LYS A 167 28.67 29.23 -7.75
CA LYS A 167 29.76 28.45 -8.33
C LYS A 167 29.30 27.05 -8.70
N ARG A 168 29.67 26.56 -9.88
CA ARG A 168 29.30 25.24 -10.36
C ARG A 168 29.63 24.13 -9.33
N ASN A 169 30.81 24.18 -8.72
CA ASN A 169 31.21 23.20 -7.70
C ASN A 169 30.37 23.28 -6.44
N GLU A 170 29.89 24.46 -6.08
CA GLU A 170 28.95 24.65 -4.97
C GLU A 170 27.61 23.99 -5.26
N LEU A 171 27.09 24.13 -6.48
CA LEU A 171 25.88 23.42 -6.88
C LEU A 171 26.07 21.91 -6.83
N LEU A 172 27.20 21.38 -7.29
CA LEU A 172 27.49 19.94 -7.23
C LEU A 172 27.53 19.43 -5.79
N LEU A 173 28.18 20.17 -4.87
CA LEU A 173 28.19 19.84 -3.44
C LEU A 173 26.79 19.87 -2.85
N ASN A 174 25.97 20.85 -3.21
CA ASN A 174 24.59 20.94 -2.75
C ASN A 174 23.73 19.76 -3.27
N LEU A 175 23.95 19.30 -4.50
CA LEU A 175 23.27 18.10 -5.01
C LEU A 175 23.66 16.83 -4.23
N VAL A 176 24.94 16.67 -3.90
CA VAL A 176 25.39 15.56 -3.03
C VAL A 176 24.79 15.67 -1.63
N ARG A 177 24.72 16.88 -1.05
CA ARG A 177 24.03 17.13 0.24
C ARG A 177 22.54 16.78 0.18
N LEU A 178 21.90 16.99 -0.97
CA LEU A 178 20.53 16.56 -1.25
C LEU A 178 20.41 15.05 -1.50
N GLN A 179 21.49 14.30 -1.33
CA GLN A 179 21.55 12.83 -1.55
C GLN A 179 21.31 12.42 -3.01
N TYR A 180 21.58 13.30 -3.99
CA TYR A 180 21.68 12.88 -5.37
C TYR A 180 23.01 12.20 -5.64
N GLU A 181 22.98 11.14 -6.41
CA GLU A 181 24.17 10.39 -6.81
C GLU A 181 24.65 10.85 -8.19
N ARG A 182 25.97 11.06 -8.34
CA ARG A 182 26.55 11.38 -9.63
C ARG A 182 26.68 10.13 -10.47
N ASN A 183 26.02 10.07 -11.62
CA ASN A 183 26.10 8.95 -12.54
C ASN A 183 26.04 9.45 -13.98
N GLU A 184 27.14 9.26 -14.73
CA GLU A 184 27.25 9.71 -16.13
C GLU A 184 26.66 8.69 -17.12
N TYR A 185 26.61 7.40 -16.73
CA TYR A 185 26.25 6.28 -17.59
C TYR A 185 24.80 5.86 -17.39
N ASP A 186 24.42 5.53 -16.17
CA ASP A 186 23.07 5.07 -15.83
C ASP A 186 22.30 6.19 -15.11
N PHE A 187 21.64 7.01 -15.91
CA PHE A 187 20.97 8.21 -15.43
C PHE A 187 19.53 7.88 -14.98
N LEU A 188 19.38 7.64 -13.68
CA LEU A 188 18.15 7.23 -13.01
C LEU A 188 17.56 8.37 -12.16
N PRO A 189 16.29 8.26 -11.71
CA PRO A 189 15.73 9.17 -10.71
C PRO A 189 16.61 9.24 -9.46
N GLY A 190 16.86 10.45 -8.95
CA GLY A 190 17.79 10.67 -7.85
C GLY A 190 19.26 10.80 -8.28
N ASN A 191 19.56 10.73 -9.58
CA ASN A 191 20.90 10.97 -10.09
C ASN A 191 21.06 12.36 -10.69
N PHE A 192 22.31 12.83 -10.74
CA PHE A 192 22.71 13.96 -11.58
C PHE A 192 23.92 13.60 -12.45
N ARG A 193 24.07 14.30 -13.56
CA ARG A 193 25.24 14.18 -14.43
C ARG A 193 25.71 15.54 -14.94
N VAL A 194 26.99 15.60 -15.38
CA VAL A 194 27.65 16.85 -15.74
C VAL A 194 28.28 16.74 -17.11
N ARG A 195 27.88 17.61 -18.03
CA ARG A 195 28.42 17.67 -19.39
C ARG A 195 28.84 19.10 -19.72
N GLY A 196 30.16 19.38 -19.60
CA GLY A 196 30.66 20.73 -19.77
C GLY A 196 30.02 21.72 -18.80
N ASN A 197 29.37 22.75 -19.33
CA ASN A 197 28.66 23.78 -18.55
C ASN A 197 27.17 23.39 -18.22
N LEU A 198 26.75 22.19 -18.58
CA LEU A 198 25.42 21.70 -18.36
C LEU A 198 25.38 20.69 -17.20
N ILE A 199 24.51 20.91 -16.23
CA ILE A 199 24.19 19.95 -15.17
C ILE A 199 22.76 19.47 -15.41
N GLU A 200 22.57 18.16 -15.47
CA GLU A 200 21.26 17.53 -15.58
C GLU A 200 20.94 16.81 -14.27
N VAL A 201 19.79 17.10 -13.68
CA VAL A 201 19.32 16.50 -12.42
C VAL A 201 18.02 15.78 -12.69
N PHE A 202 17.99 14.47 -12.41
CA PHE A 202 16.78 13.68 -12.55
C PHE A 202 16.04 13.65 -11.21
N SER A 203 14.86 14.26 -11.16
CA SER A 203 14.02 14.31 -9.95
C SER A 203 13.76 12.90 -9.40
N PRO A 204 13.78 12.69 -8.07
CA PRO A 204 13.46 11.40 -7.46
C PRO A 204 12.03 10.93 -7.75
N THR A 205 11.14 11.84 -8.17
CA THR A 205 9.79 11.49 -8.64
C THR A 205 9.78 10.75 -9.97
N GLY A 206 10.87 10.81 -10.74
CA GLY A 206 10.96 10.24 -12.09
C GLY A 206 10.13 10.99 -13.14
N ARG A 207 9.52 12.13 -12.79
CA ARG A 207 8.62 12.90 -13.67
C ARG A 207 9.35 13.92 -14.54
N GLU A 208 10.50 14.40 -14.09
CA GLU A 208 11.17 15.53 -14.71
C GLU A 208 12.70 15.43 -14.62
N ILE A 209 13.35 15.98 -15.63
CA ILE A 209 14.78 16.24 -15.66
C ILE A 209 14.99 17.75 -15.73
N ILE A 210 15.67 18.30 -14.74
CA ILE A 210 16.04 19.71 -14.70
C ILE A 210 17.43 19.84 -15.32
N LYS A 211 17.56 20.71 -16.32
CA LYS A 211 18.82 21.04 -17.00
C LYS A 211 19.23 22.45 -16.64
N ILE A 212 20.40 22.61 -16.11
CA ILE A 212 20.95 23.89 -15.62
C ILE A 212 22.20 24.22 -16.45
N GLU A 213 22.10 25.27 -17.27
CA GLU A 213 23.21 25.77 -18.09
C GLU A 213 23.92 26.92 -17.39
N PHE A 214 25.24 26.83 -17.27
CA PHE A 214 26.08 27.84 -16.66
C PHE A 214 26.80 28.75 -17.71
N ALA A 215 26.99 30.02 -17.33
CA ALA A 215 27.87 30.94 -18.01
C ALA A 215 28.83 31.53 -16.93
N GLY A 216 30.05 31.00 -16.81
CA GLY A 216 30.91 31.26 -15.67
C GLY A 216 30.26 30.81 -14.36
N ASP A 217 30.19 31.71 -13.38
CA ASP A 217 29.55 31.47 -12.06
C ASP A 217 28.07 31.84 -12.00
N TYR A 218 27.38 31.98 -13.14
CA TYR A 218 26.01 32.37 -13.19
C TYR A 218 25.14 31.29 -13.84
N ILE A 219 23.94 31.07 -13.34
CA ILE A 219 22.94 30.24 -14.00
C ILE A 219 22.39 31.00 -15.20
N LYS A 220 22.77 30.56 -16.40
CA LYS A 220 22.34 31.20 -17.65
C LYS A 220 20.91 30.84 -18.02
N LYS A 221 20.56 29.54 -17.92
CA LYS A 221 19.26 29.02 -18.28
C LYS A 221 18.92 27.81 -17.41
N ILE A 222 17.63 27.65 -17.13
CA ILE A 222 17.06 26.47 -16.51
C ILE A 222 16.00 25.91 -17.45
N PHE A 223 16.08 24.63 -17.76
CA PHE A 223 15.09 23.95 -18.58
C PHE A 223 14.52 22.77 -17.80
N GLN A 224 13.22 22.58 -17.89
CA GLN A 224 12.53 21.40 -17.42
C GLN A 224 12.15 20.54 -18.62
N LYS A 225 12.62 19.33 -18.64
CA LYS A 225 12.18 18.27 -19.54
C LYS A 225 11.23 17.39 -18.79
N SER A 226 9.91 17.54 -19.04
CA SER A 226 8.89 16.72 -18.43
C SER A 226 8.36 15.68 -19.41
N SER A 227 8.03 14.49 -18.91
CA SER A 227 7.24 13.53 -19.64
C SER A 227 5.81 14.06 -19.76
N GLN A 228 5.32 14.24 -20.98
CA GLN A 228 3.97 14.73 -21.20
C GLN A 228 2.90 13.71 -20.84
N GLY A 229 1.87 14.21 -20.16
CA GLY A 229 0.54 13.63 -20.08
C GLY A 229 0.35 12.57 -19.00
N SER A 230 -0.89 12.41 -18.64
CA SER A 230 -1.47 11.36 -17.77
C SER A 230 -1.22 9.91 -18.22
N GLN A 231 -0.30 9.68 -19.14
CA GLN A 231 0.06 8.41 -19.76
C GLN A 231 1.53 8.02 -19.56
N LEU A 232 2.26 8.57 -18.58
CA LEU A 232 3.34 7.78 -18.03
C LEU A 232 2.65 6.60 -17.37
N LYS A 233 2.63 5.48 -18.07
CA LYS A 233 2.40 4.20 -17.44
C LYS A 233 3.34 4.17 -16.23
N GLU A 234 2.84 3.77 -15.10
CA GLU A 234 3.62 3.53 -13.89
C GLU A 234 4.51 2.31 -14.13
N GLY A 235 5.40 2.42 -15.12
CA GLY A 235 6.22 1.36 -15.65
C GLY A 235 7.60 1.29 -15.00
N SER A 236 8.34 0.28 -15.41
CA SER A 236 9.73 0.04 -15.00
C SER A 236 10.64 1.22 -15.26
N LEU A 237 11.81 1.26 -14.62
CA LEU A 237 12.88 2.25 -14.90
C LEU A 237 13.25 2.30 -16.39
N GLU A 238 13.16 1.15 -17.08
CA GLU A 238 13.45 1.05 -18.52
C GLU A 238 12.34 1.67 -19.37
N GLU A 239 11.08 1.52 -19.01
CA GLU A 239 9.96 2.20 -19.67
C GLU A 239 10.01 3.70 -19.47
N ILE A 240 10.46 4.16 -18.30
CA ILE A 240 10.68 5.60 -18.04
C ILE A 240 11.85 6.11 -18.88
N LYS A 241 12.98 5.38 -18.93
CA LYS A 241 14.09 5.70 -19.83
C LYS A 241 13.61 5.74 -21.28
N SER A 242 12.85 4.74 -21.71
CA SER A 242 12.35 4.65 -23.09
C SER A 242 11.33 5.74 -23.41
N SER A 243 10.50 6.15 -22.45
CA SER A 243 9.54 7.25 -22.63
C SER A 243 10.24 8.60 -22.75
N PHE A 244 11.34 8.83 -22.00
CA PHE A 244 12.17 10.03 -22.17
C PHE A 244 13.00 10.00 -23.46
N LEU A 245 13.27 8.85 -24.04
CA LEU A 245 14.02 8.69 -25.30
C LEU A 245 13.11 8.69 -26.54
N LYS A 246 11.92 8.09 -26.47
CA LYS A 246 11.01 7.89 -27.61
C LYS A 246 10.01 9.04 -27.86
N PHE A 247 9.62 9.77 -26.81
CA PHE A 247 8.73 10.94 -26.96
C PHE A 247 9.56 12.21 -27.09
N GLN A 248 9.17 13.12 -28.00
CA GLN A 248 9.69 14.49 -27.99
C GLN A 248 9.16 15.18 -26.74
N PRO A 249 9.96 15.29 -25.66
CA PRO A 249 9.50 15.88 -24.43
C PRO A 249 9.32 17.37 -24.60
N LYS A 250 8.29 17.95 -24.04
CA LYS A 250 8.20 19.40 -23.97
C LYS A 250 9.32 19.92 -23.09
N ILE A 251 10.18 20.74 -23.68
CA ILE A 251 11.21 21.46 -22.96
C ILE A 251 10.65 22.85 -22.66
N HIS A 252 10.48 23.15 -21.39
CA HIS A 252 10.06 24.46 -20.92
C HIS A 252 11.27 25.19 -20.32
N SER A 253 11.46 26.46 -20.72
CA SER A 253 12.37 27.35 -20.01
C SER A 253 11.72 27.78 -18.71
N LEU A 254 12.44 27.67 -17.61
CA LEU A 254 12.00 28.11 -16.28
C LEU A 254 12.83 29.33 -15.85
N ASP A 255 12.21 30.26 -15.15
CA ASP A 255 12.90 31.35 -14.48
C ASP A 255 13.42 30.91 -13.10
N ASP A 256 12.72 29.97 -12.45
CA ASP A 256 13.13 29.38 -11.19
C ASP A 256 12.73 27.89 -11.12
N CYS A 257 13.40 27.12 -10.27
CA CYS A 257 13.03 25.75 -9.92
C CYS A 257 13.44 25.42 -8.48
N LYS A 258 12.73 24.45 -7.89
CA LYS A 258 13.06 23.92 -6.55
C LYS A 258 13.43 22.46 -6.66
N LEU A 259 14.63 22.11 -6.23
CA LEU A 259 15.12 20.72 -6.14
C LEU A 259 14.88 20.20 -4.74
N PHE A 260 14.13 19.12 -4.64
CA PHE A 260 13.87 18.43 -3.38
C PHE A 260 14.90 17.31 -3.18
N PRO A 261 15.14 16.89 -1.92
CA PRO A 261 16.05 15.79 -1.62
C PRO A 261 15.69 14.47 -2.33
N ALA A 262 16.73 13.71 -2.70
CA ALA A 262 16.57 12.40 -3.33
C ALA A 262 16.20 11.29 -2.34
N LYS A 263 16.38 11.50 -1.03
CA LYS A 263 16.01 10.56 0.06
C LYS A 263 15.19 11.27 1.12
N PHE A 264 14.33 10.54 1.83
CA PHE A 264 13.49 11.09 2.89
C PHE A 264 14.29 11.48 4.14
N TRP A 265 15.28 10.65 4.50
CA TRP A 265 16.10 10.85 5.68
C TRP A 265 17.26 11.79 5.35
N ILE A 266 17.10 13.05 5.77
CA ILE A 266 18.12 14.08 5.61
C ILE A 266 18.28 14.84 6.91
N THR A 267 19.53 14.89 7.36
CA THR A 267 19.94 15.74 8.46
C THR A 267 20.80 16.88 7.88
N PRO A 268 20.52 18.14 8.21
CA PRO A 268 21.38 19.26 7.84
C PRO A 268 22.83 18.99 8.30
N GLN A 269 23.80 19.25 7.43
CA GLN A 269 25.19 18.82 7.65
C GLN A 269 25.84 19.48 8.87
N ASP A 270 25.44 20.71 9.18
CA ASP A 270 25.85 21.45 10.39
C ASP A 270 25.39 20.75 11.68
N LYS A 271 24.34 19.96 11.63
CA LYS A 271 23.77 19.23 12.77
C LYS A 271 24.29 17.80 12.93
N ILE A 272 24.92 17.22 11.90
CA ILE A 272 25.39 15.83 11.93
C ILE A 272 26.41 15.61 13.04
N SER A 273 27.40 16.50 13.21
CA SER A 273 28.42 16.38 14.24
C SER A 273 27.82 16.31 15.66
N LEU A 274 26.84 17.17 15.94
CA LEU A 274 26.15 17.18 17.24
C LEU A 274 25.31 15.92 17.44
N ALA A 275 24.65 15.43 16.38
CA ALA A 275 23.90 14.19 16.45
C ALA A 275 24.80 12.98 16.76
N LEU A 276 25.98 12.92 16.13
CA LEU A 276 26.98 11.87 16.40
C LEU A 276 27.51 11.93 17.83
N GLU A 277 27.73 13.14 18.41
CA GLU A 277 28.09 13.30 19.82
C GLU A 277 27.00 12.76 20.75
N ASN A 278 25.73 13.06 20.48
CA ASN A 278 24.60 12.54 21.25
C ASN A 278 24.51 11.01 21.16
N ILE A 279 24.77 10.41 20.00
CA ILE A 279 24.81 8.95 19.82
C ILE A 279 25.95 8.35 20.66
N LYS A 280 27.15 8.98 20.67
CA LYS A 280 28.29 8.52 21.48
C LYS A 280 27.98 8.57 22.98
N LEU A 281 27.35 9.64 23.44
CA LEU A 281 26.96 9.77 24.85
C LEU A 281 25.98 8.67 25.27
N GLU A 282 24.94 8.42 24.48
CA GLU A 282 24.01 7.32 24.74
C GLU A 282 24.68 5.95 24.72
N LEU A 283 25.61 5.72 23.77
CA LEU A 283 26.39 4.50 23.69
C LEU A 283 27.18 4.28 24.98
N GLN A 284 27.94 5.29 25.44
CA GLN A 284 28.75 5.19 26.63
C GLN A 284 27.92 4.88 27.90
N GLU A 285 26.78 5.53 28.03
CA GLU A 285 25.83 5.29 29.12
C GLU A 285 25.31 3.85 29.08
N ARG A 286 24.87 3.38 27.90
CA ARG A 286 24.30 2.03 27.74
C ARG A 286 25.35 0.95 27.95
N VAL A 287 26.56 1.10 27.42
CA VAL A 287 27.68 0.16 27.61
C VAL A 287 28.03 0.05 29.10
N ARG A 288 28.14 1.18 29.83
CA ARG A 288 28.37 1.14 31.30
C ARG A 288 27.29 0.38 32.04
N LYS A 289 26.02 0.57 31.63
CA LYS A 289 24.89 -0.13 32.24
C LYS A 289 24.95 -1.64 31.99
N LEU A 290 25.20 -2.07 30.73
CA LEU A 290 25.33 -3.47 30.38
C LEU A 290 26.49 -4.15 31.11
N LYS A 291 27.65 -3.50 31.21
CA LYS A 291 28.81 -4.01 31.97
C LYS A 291 28.48 -4.16 33.45
N LYS A 292 27.74 -3.22 34.07
CA LYS A 292 27.29 -3.35 35.47
C LYS A 292 26.30 -4.50 35.67
N GLU A 293 25.50 -4.80 34.68
CA GLU A 293 24.54 -5.92 34.67
C GLU A 293 25.21 -7.28 34.37
N GLY A 294 26.54 -7.31 34.15
CA GLY A 294 27.29 -8.52 33.79
C GLY A 294 27.14 -8.95 32.31
N LYS A 295 26.47 -8.15 31.50
CA LYS A 295 26.21 -8.39 30.07
C LYS A 295 27.38 -7.88 29.22
N ILE A 296 28.55 -8.53 29.34
CA ILE A 296 29.80 -8.07 28.71
C ILE A 296 29.73 -8.25 27.18
N LEU A 297 29.22 -9.38 26.71
CA LEU A 297 29.13 -9.71 25.28
C LEU A 297 28.19 -8.73 24.55
N GLU A 298 27.07 -8.41 25.17
CA GLU A 298 26.10 -7.42 24.64
C GLU A 298 26.68 -6.02 24.60
N ALA A 299 27.50 -5.67 25.60
CA ALA A 299 28.17 -4.38 25.66
C ALA A 299 29.20 -4.24 24.53
N GLU A 300 30.05 -5.24 24.29
CA GLU A 300 31.04 -5.25 23.20
C GLU A 300 30.36 -5.21 21.81
N ARG A 301 29.32 -6.02 21.61
CA ARG A 301 28.54 -6.06 20.38
C ARG A 301 27.96 -4.68 20.05
N LEU A 302 27.34 -4.03 21.03
CA LEU A 302 26.73 -2.72 20.86
C LEU A 302 27.80 -1.66 20.56
N GLU A 303 28.91 -1.67 21.29
CA GLU A 303 30.00 -0.71 21.16
C GLU A 303 30.63 -0.80 19.78
N ARG A 304 30.98 -2.02 19.31
CA ARG A 304 31.57 -2.24 18.01
C ARG A 304 30.66 -1.79 16.87
N ARG A 305 29.38 -2.20 16.91
CA ARG A 305 28.42 -1.85 15.85
C ARG A 305 28.16 -0.37 15.79
N THR A 306 27.88 0.25 16.94
CA THR A 306 27.52 1.68 16.95
C THR A 306 28.70 2.57 16.54
N ASN A 307 29.94 2.24 16.93
CA ASN A 307 31.11 2.98 16.48
C ASN A 307 31.29 2.86 14.96
N TYR A 308 31.10 1.68 14.37
CA TYR A 308 31.13 1.50 12.93
C TYR A 308 30.05 2.34 12.22
N ASP A 309 28.83 2.34 12.72
CA ASP A 309 27.74 3.15 12.18
C ASP A 309 28.06 4.65 12.26
N ILE A 310 28.70 5.12 13.35
CA ILE A 310 29.12 6.51 13.54
C ILE A 310 30.18 6.92 12.50
N GLU A 311 31.17 6.08 12.25
CA GLU A 311 32.20 6.32 11.22
C GLU A 311 31.57 6.42 9.83
N MET A 312 30.67 5.49 9.50
CA MET A 312 29.96 5.51 8.22
C MET A 312 29.13 6.79 8.03
N ILE A 313 28.38 7.22 9.08
CA ILE A 313 27.59 8.46 9.00
C ILE A 313 28.52 9.68 8.86
N LYS A 314 29.66 9.70 9.54
CA LYS A 314 30.63 10.80 9.47
C LYS A 314 31.20 10.94 8.07
N ASP A 315 31.55 9.83 7.42
CA ASP A 315 32.25 9.82 6.14
C ASP A 315 31.30 9.98 4.95
N THR A 316 30.12 9.32 5.00
CA THR A 316 29.19 9.25 3.87
C THR A 316 27.86 9.97 4.11
N GLY A 317 27.59 10.40 5.34
CA GLY A 317 26.29 10.93 5.76
C GLY A 317 25.22 9.85 5.94
N TRP A 318 25.57 8.55 5.83
CA TRP A 318 24.62 7.45 5.84
C TRP A 318 25.23 6.16 6.43
N CYS A 319 24.38 5.31 7.03
CA CYS A 319 24.75 3.94 7.41
C CYS A 319 23.55 2.99 7.23
N HIS A 320 23.82 1.69 7.19
CA HIS A 320 22.77 0.70 7.13
C HIS A 320 21.95 0.67 8.45
N GLY A 321 20.64 0.97 8.36
CA GLY A 321 19.80 1.10 9.54
C GLY A 321 19.86 2.47 10.20
N ILE A 322 20.23 3.52 9.47
CA ILE A 322 20.29 4.91 9.94
C ILE A 322 19.01 5.37 10.66
N GLU A 323 17.87 4.81 10.29
CA GLU A 323 16.58 5.09 10.91
C GLU A 323 16.55 4.78 12.42
N ASN A 324 17.40 3.88 12.92
CA ASN A 324 17.51 3.58 14.35
C ASN A 324 18.12 4.74 15.16
N TYR A 325 18.79 5.67 14.51
CA TYR A 325 19.35 6.89 15.10
C TYR A 325 18.48 8.11 14.87
N SER A 326 17.25 7.95 14.32
CA SER A 326 16.35 9.05 13.94
C SER A 326 16.11 10.07 15.04
N ARG A 327 15.98 9.64 16.30
CA ARG A 327 15.80 10.55 17.43
C ARG A 327 16.93 11.58 17.52
N HIS A 328 18.18 11.15 17.41
CA HIS A 328 19.35 12.00 17.48
C HIS A 328 19.51 12.87 16.23
N LEU A 329 19.28 12.27 15.05
CA LEU A 329 19.38 12.97 13.76
C LEU A 329 18.30 14.05 13.57
N GLU A 330 17.14 13.88 14.20
CA GLU A 330 16.03 14.83 14.17
C GLU A 330 15.97 15.72 15.42
N PHE A 331 16.86 15.52 16.39
CA PHE A 331 16.89 16.24 17.69
C PHE A 331 15.56 16.16 18.44
N ARG A 332 14.91 15.00 18.38
CA ARG A 332 13.65 14.77 19.10
C ARG A 332 13.91 14.37 20.56
N GLU A 333 13.00 14.76 21.43
CA GLU A 333 12.99 14.29 22.81
C GLU A 333 12.71 12.77 22.88
N LYS A 334 13.21 12.13 23.92
CA LYS A 334 12.97 10.71 24.17
C LYS A 334 11.49 10.43 24.31
N GLY A 335 10.98 9.47 23.54
CA GLY A 335 9.57 9.05 23.56
C GLY A 335 8.63 9.95 22.76
N SER A 336 9.11 11.06 22.20
CA SER A 336 8.29 11.93 21.35
C SER A 336 7.80 11.21 20.08
N PRO A 337 6.64 11.59 19.51
CA PRO A 337 6.14 10.99 18.30
C PRO A 337 7.09 11.23 17.12
N PRO A 338 7.26 10.25 16.23
CA PRO A 338 8.03 10.43 15.00
C PRO A 338 7.28 11.32 13.99
N PHE A 339 8.03 11.86 13.03
CA PHE A 339 7.46 12.55 11.88
C PHE A 339 6.96 11.55 10.85
N THR A 340 5.70 11.66 10.48
CA THR A 340 5.00 10.74 9.58
C THR A 340 4.42 11.46 8.38
N LEU A 341 3.80 10.75 7.44
CA LEU A 341 3.12 11.38 6.32
C LEU A 341 2.08 12.43 6.76
N ILE A 342 1.45 12.22 7.92
CA ILE A 342 0.43 13.13 8.44
C ILE A 342 1.03 14.52 8.72
N ASP A 343 2.29 14.59 9.12
CA ASP A 343 2.99 15.84 9.44
C ASP A 343 3.33 16.68 8.18
N TYR A 344 3.25 16.08 7.00
CA TYR A 344 3.42 16.78 5.72
C TYR A 344 2.15 17.48 5.22
N PHE A 345 0.99 17.12 5.79
CA PHE A 345 -0.28 17.77 5.45
C PHE A 345 -0.36 19.18 6.08
N PRO A 346 -1.09 20.11 5.45
CA PRO A 346 -1.42 21.38 6.07
C PRO A 346 -2.33 21.15 7.29
N LYS A 347 -2.45 22.14 8.18
CA LYS A 347 -3.28 22.02 9.39
C LYS A 347 -4.75 21.68 9.10
N ASP A 348 -5.29 22.19 8.00
CA ASP A 348 -6.69 21.94 7.60
C ASP A 348 -6.76 20.92 6.48
N PHE A 349 -6.88 19.64 6.84
CA PHE A 349 -7.04 18.52 5.93
C PHE A 349 -8.03 17.48 6.50
N LEU A 350 -8.44 16.56 5.66
CA LEU A 350 -9.39 15.51 6.00
C LEU A 350 -8.70 14.13 6.04
N ILE A 351 -9.15 13.29 6.95
CA ILE A 351 -8.77 11.87 6.95
C ILE A 351 -10.01 11.02 6.65
N PHE A 352 -9.91 10.15 5.64
CA PHE A 352 -10.90 9.11 5.39
C PHE A 352 -10.28 7.76 5.73
N ILE A 353 -10.95 6.97 6.56
CA ILE A 353 -10.50 5.64 6.95
C ILE A 353 -11.41 4.62 6.31
N ASP A 354 -10.92 4.03 5.22
CA ASP A 354 -11.67 3.01 4.48
C ASP A 354 -11.57 1.64 5.16
N GLU A 355 -12.66 0.87 5.06
CA GLU A 355 -12.86 -0.39 5.82
C GLU A 355 -12.42 -0.25 7.28
N SER A 356 -12.93 0.80 7.94
CA SER A 356 -12.48 1.27 9.26
C SER A 356 -12.52 0.18 10.33
N HIS A 357 -13.47 -0.77 10.24
CA HIS A 357 -13.56 -1.93 11.14
C HIS A 357 -12.31 -2.83 11.11
N GLN A 358 -11.49 -2.77 10.05
CA GLN A 358 -10.20 -3.47 9.94
C GLN A 358 -9.01 -2.52 10.11
N THR A 359 -9.10 -1.34 9.53
CA THR A 359 -8.01 -0.35 9.52
C THR A 359 -7.71 0.17 10.93
N ILE A 360 -8.72 0.45 11.76
CA ILE A 360 -8.53 0.95 13.13
C ILE A 360 -7.84 -0.08 14.05
N PRO A 361 -8.27 -1.35 14.12
CA PRO A 361 -7.54 -2.36 14.89
C PRO A 361 -6.08 -2.52 14.47
N GLN A 362 -5.80 -2.42 13.16
CA GLN A 362 -4.45 -2.50 12.64
C GLN A 362 -3.60 -1.29 13.08
N LEU A 363 -4.11 -0.06 12.97
CA LEU A 363 -3.44 1.15 13.46
C LEU A 363 -3.11 1.04 14.96
N ARG A 364 -3.99 0.41 15.76
CA ARG A 364 -3.77 0.22 17.20
C ARG A 364 -2.65 -0.78 17.53
N SER A 365 -2.48 -1.81 16.72
CA SER A 365 -1.55 -2.91 17.01
C SER A 365 -0.12 -2.67 16.51
N MET A 366 0.09 -1.73 15.58
CA MET A 366 1.37 -1.57 14.88
C MET A 366 2.54 -1.21 15.82
N GLU A 367 2.34 -0.27 16.75
CA GLU A 367 3.40 0.19 17.67
C GLU A 367 3.81 -0.91 18.65
N ALA A 368 2.85 -1.64 19.22
CA ALA A 368 3.13 -2.66 20.21
C ALA A 368 4.00 -3.80 19.66
N GLY A 369 3.75 -4.23 18.41
CA GLY A 369 4.56 -5.25 17.74
C GLY A 369 6.00 -4.78 17.46
N ASP A 370 6.18 -3.55 16.99
CA ASP A 370 7.50 -2.97 16.74
C ASP A 370 8.30 -2.79 18.04
N LYS A 371 7.65 -2.30 19.09
CA LYS A 371 8.25 -2.12 20.43
C LYS A 371 8.74 -3.42 21.05
N ALA A 372 7.92 -4.49 20.99
CA ALA A 372 8.31 -5.79 21.53
C ALA A 372 9.58 -6.33 20.86
N ARG A 373 9.64 -6.29 19.53
CA ARG A 373 10.80 -6.71 18.74
C ARG A 373 12.06 -5.89 19.07
N LYS A 374 11.96 -4.57 19.13
CA LYS A 374 13.08 -3.66 19.42
C LYS A 374 13.58 -3.77 20.85
N ASN A 375 12.70 -4.00 21.81
CA ASN A 375 13.12 -4.24 23.20
C ASN A 375 14.08 -5.42 23.28
N THR A 376 13.78 -6.52 22.59
CA THR A 376 14.69 -7.69 22.53
C THR A 376 16.04 -7.32 21.91
N LEU A 377 16.06 -6.57 20.79
CA LEU A 377 17.31 -6.13 20.16
C LEU A 377 18.15 -5.23 21.09
N ILE A 378 17.52 -4.36 21.86
CA ILE A 378 18.18 -3.46 22.81
C ILE A 378 18.70 -4.22 24.02
N GLU A 379 17.92 -5.17 24.55
CA GLU A 379 18.30 -5.97 25.70
C GLU A 379 19.56 -6.80 25.42
N TYR A 380 19.65 -7.37 24.21
CA TYR A 380 20.77 -8.21 23.79
C TYR A 380 21.90 -7.46 23.04
N GLY A 381 21.95 -6.13 23.14
CA GLY A 381 23.05 -5.29 22.64
C GLY A 381 23.15 -5.15 21.13
N PHE A 382 22.07 -5.37 20.39
CA PHE A 382 22.05 -5.15 18.93
C PHE A 382 21.72 -3.71 18.54
N ARG A 383 20.98 -2.97 19.39
CA ARG A 383 20.56 -1.58 19.12
C ARG A 383 20.62 -0.73 20.38
N LEU A 384 20.81 0.58 20.19
CA LEU A 384 20.70 1.58 21.26
C LEU A 384 19.23 1.75 21.71
N PRO A 385 18.98 2.19 22.94
CA PRO A 385 17.63 2.49 23.43
C PRO A 385 16.86 3.47 22.54
N SER A 386 17.53 4.43 21.89
CA SER A 386 16.94 5.39 20.96
C SER A 386 16.27 4.75 19.74
N ALA A 387 16.62 3.52 19.41
CA ALA A 387 15.96 2.77 18.32
C ALA A 387 14.45 2.59 18.56
N LEU A 388 13.99 2.64 19.84
CA LEU A 388 12.56 2.60 20.17
C LEU A 388 11.81 3.83 19.66
N ASP A 389 12.48 4.96 19.45
CA ASP A 389 11.85 6.20 19.02
C ASP A 389 11.69 6.27 17.47
N ASN A 390 12.28 5.32 16.75
CA ASN A 390 11.95 5.07 15.33
C ASN A 390 10.81 4.05 15.24
N ARG A 391 9.60 4.46 15.43
CA ARG A 391 8.41 3.61 15.54
C ARG A 391 7.23 4.17 14.75
N PRO A 392 6.18 3.40 14.49
CA PRO A 392 4.92 3.99 14.10
C PRO A 392 4.34 4.85 15.24
N LEU A 393 3.45 5.77 14.92
CA LEU A 393 2.64 6.44 15.93
C LEU A 393 1.91 5.41 16.78
N ASN A 394 1.86 5.63 18.10
CA ASN A 394 0.87 4.93 18.89
C ASN A 394 -0.54 5.48 18.60
N PHE A 395 -1.56 4.75 19.02
CA PHE A 395 -2.92 5.11 18.61
C PHE A 395 -3.41 6.45 19.21
N SER A 396 -2.98 6.83 20.42
CA SER A 396 -3.30 8.14 21.00
C SER A 396 -2.66 9.29 20.25
N GLU A 397 -1.39 9.15 19.86
CA GLU A 397 -0.70 10.15 19.02
C GLU A 397 -1.37 10.30 17.65
N PHE A 398 -1.84 9.18 17.07
CA PHE A 398 -2.62 9.24 15.84
C PHE A 398 -3.93 9.99 16.04
N GLU A 399 -4.68 9.73 17.14
CA GLU A 399 -5.93 10.43 17.46
C GLU A 399 -5.74 11.95 17.66
N GLU A 400 -4.62 12.35 18.26
CA GLU A 400 -4.27 13.77 18.45
C GLU A 400 -4.04 14.49 17.12
N LYS A 401 -3.44 13.82 16.14
CA LYS A 401 -3.19 14.36 14.79
C LYS A 401 -4.44 14.41 13.91
N ILE A 402 -5.55 13.77 14.30
CA ILE A 402 -6.82 13.81 13.56
C ILE A 402 -7.56 15.11 13.90
N HIS A 403 -7.80 15.95 12.91
CA HIS A 403 -8.68 17.12 13.02
C HIS A 403 -10.12 16.76 12.65
N GLN A 404 -10.35 16.21 11.46
CA GLN A 404 -11.65 15.75 10.99
C GLN A 404 -11.51 14.41 10.28
N VAL A 405 -12.37 13.43 10.61
CA VAL A 405 -12.28 12.08 10.09
C VAL A 405 -13.62 11.53 9.65
N LEU A 406 -13.63 10.88 8.49
CA LEU A 406 -14.73 10.08 7.98
C LEU A 406 -14.36 8.59 8.03
N TYR A 407 -15.03 7.86 8.89
CA TYR A 407 -14.93 6.39 8.94
C TYR A 407 -15.88 5.79 7.91
N VAL A 408 -15.36 4.95 7.02
CA VAL A 408 -16.12 4.34 5.93
C VAL A 408 -16.09 2.83 6.08
N SER A 409 -17.26 2.20 6.21
CA SER A 409 -17.36 0.74 6.35
C SER A 409 -18.76 0.25 6.02
N ALA A 410 -18.87 -1.02 5.60
CA ALA A 410 -20.15 -1.73 5.56
C ALA A 410 -20.60 -2.25 6.93
N THR A 411 -19.65 -2.35 7.86
CA THR A 411 -19.82 -2.88 9.23
C THR A 411 -18.93 -2.08 10.19
N PRO A 412 -19.26 -0.80 10.50
CA PRO A 412 -18.48 0.02 11.41
C PRO A 412 -18.24 -0.67 12.75
N GLY A 413 -17.02 -0.58 13.26
CA GLY A 413 -16.62 -1.24 14.50
C GLY A 413 -17.07 -0.51 15.78
N PRO A 414 -16.83 -1.10 16.94
CA PRO A 414 -17.22 -0.50 18.22
C PRO A 414 -16.58 0.85 18.48
N TYR A 415 -15.34 1.05 18.01
CA TYR A 415 -14.61 2.30 18.20
C TYR A 415 -15.31 3.49 17.52
N GLU A 416 -15.61 3.36 16.22
CA GLU A 416 -16.24 4.42 15.43
C GLU A 416 -17.64 4.74 16.00
N MET A 417 -18.38 3.68 16.36
CA MET A 417 -19.73 3.84 16.92
C MET A 417 -19.68 4.50 18.31
N LEU A 418 -18.65 4.24 19.12
CA LEU A 418 -18.44 4.92 20.41
C LEU A 418 -18.17 6.43 20.24
N LYS A 419 -17.33 6.80 19.26
CA LYS A 419 -16.99 8.21 18.97
C LYS A 419 -18.22 9.05 18.61
N ILE A 420 -19.22 8.47 17.98
CA ILE A 420 -20.45 9.17 17.58
C ILE A 420 -21.64 8.91 18.50
N LYS A 421 -21.48 8.13 19.59
CA LYS A 421 -22.59 7.65 20.44
C LYS A 421 -23.57 8.75 20.87
N LYS A 422 -23.05 9.91 21.29
CA LYS A 422 -23.88 11.04 21.77
C LYS A 422 -24.65 11.76 20.64
N GLN A 423 -24.17 11.69 19.40
CA GLN A 423 -24.72 12.41 18.25
C GLN A 423 -24.96 11.47 17.06
N ARG A 424 -25.33 10.21 17.31
CA ARG A 424 -25.46 9.16 16.27
C ARG A 424 -26.34 9.59 15.12
N ALA A 425 -27.49 10.18 15.39
CA ALA A 425 -28.42 10.62 14.35
C ALA A 425 -27.83 11.66 13.39
N LYS A 426 -26.97 12.55 13.90
CA LYS A 426 -26.28 13.57 13.11
C LYS A 426 -25.05 13.01 12.37
N LEU A 427 -24.23 12.21 13.04
CA LEU A 427 -22.89 11.81 12.60
C LEU A 427 -22.84 10.45 11.88
N LEU A 428 -23.88 9.61 12.01
CA LEU A 428 -24.05 8.39 11.24
C LEU A 428 -24.85 8.66 9.96
N THR A 429 -24.25 8.29 8.84
CA THR A 429 -24.88 8.34 7.53
C THR A 429 -24.94 6.93 6.96
N GLU A 430 -26.13 6.43 6.62
CA GLU A 430 -26.33 5.10 6.06
C GLU A 430 -26.65 5.17 4.56
N ILE A 431 -25.99 4.34 3.75
CA ILE A 431 -26.30 4.10 2.34
C ILE A 431 -26.49 2.60 2.15
N LEU A 432 -27.75 2.17 2.18
CA LEU A 432 -28.13 0.77 2.07
C LEU A 432 -28.56 0.38 0.65
N LEU A 433 -28.65 1.35 -0.25
CA LEU A 433 -29.13 1.17 -1.62
C LEU A 433 -27.97 1.09 -2.60
N ARG A 434 -28.03 0.09 -3.48
CA ARG A 434 -27.14 -0.06 -4.64
C ARG A 434 -27.77 0.59 -5.87
N PRO A 435 -27.05 1.48 -6.57
CA PRO A 435 -27.56 2.08 -7.82
C PRO A 435 -27.92 1.05 -8.89
N THR A 436 -27.30 -0.13 -8.86
CA THR A 436 -27.52 -1.24 -9.76
C THR A 436 -28.83 -2.00 -9.50
N GLY A 437 -29.50 -1.75 -8.37
CA GLY A 437 -30.67 -2.48 -7.94
C GLY A 437 -30.41 -3.88 -7.40
N LEU A 438 -29.16 -4.33 -7.33
CA LEU A 438 -28.78 -5.67 -6.85
C LEU A 438 -29.17 -5.86 -5.38
N LEU A 439 -29.80 -6.98 -5.09
CA LEU A 439 -30.23 -7.35 -3.74
C LEU A 439 -29.11 -7.98 -2.93
N ASP A 440 -29.22 -7.97 -1.60
CA ASP A 440 -28.42 -8.85 -0.77
C ASP A 440 -28.79 -10.32 -1.07
N PRO A 441 -27.83 -11.26 -0.98
CA PRO A 441 -28.02 -12.64 -1.43
C PRO A 441 -29.06 -13.38 -0.60
N GLU A 442 -29.65 -14.40 -1.18
CA GLU A 442 -30.46 -15.38 -0.45
C GLU A 442 -29.55 -16.28 0.38
N ILE A 443 -29.99 -16.59 1.59
CA ILE A 443 -29.20 -17.36 2.55
C ILE A 443 -29.97 -18.64 2.88
N GLU A 444 -29.33 -19.77 2.66
CA GLU A 444 -29.81 -21.09 3.02
C GLU A 444 -28.89 -21.68 4.10
N ILE A 445 -29.50 -22.26 5.15
CA ILE A 445 -28.75 -22.93 6.21
C ILE A 445 -29.03 -24.43 6.10
N LYS A 446 -27.99 -25.23 6.06
CA LYS A 446 -28.04 -26.70 6.00
C LYS A 446 -27.24 -27.30 7.15
N PRO A 447 -27.57 -28.54 7.58
CA PRO A 447 -26.79 -29.22 8.62
C PRO A 447 -25.34 -29.48 8.21
N THR A 448 -24.45 -29.61 9.17
CA THR A 448 -23.04 -29.91 8.91
C THR A 448 -22.83 -31.38 8.52
N GLU A 449 -23.77 -32.25 8.85
CA GLU A 449 -23.75 -33.64 8.41
C GLU A 449 -23.75 -33.75 6.89
N ASN A 450 -22.77 -34.45 6.34
CA ASN A 450 -22.55 -34.60 4.89
C ASN A 450 -22.33 -33.25 4.12
N GLN A 451 -21.90 -32.18 4.82
CA GLN A 451 -21.70 -30.84 4.20
C GLN A 451 -20.83 -30.87 2.94
N VAL A 452 -19.77 -31.67 2.88
CA VAL A 452 -18.88 -31.76 1.73
C VAL A 452 -19.59 -32.40 0.53
N LYS A 453 -20.41 -33.45 0.76
CA LYS A 453 -21.14 -34.15 -0.31
C LYS A 453 -22.22 -33.23 -0.90
N ASP A 454 -22.97 -32.51 -0.08
CA ASP A 454 -23.97 -31.54 -0.51
C ASP A 454 -23.30 -30.36 -1.23
N LEU A 455 -22.19 -29.85 -0.67
CA LEU A 455 -21.40 -28.78 -1.29
C LEU A 455 -20.98 -29.12 -2.73
N ILE A 456 -20.52 -30.34 -3.01
CA ILE A 456 -20.12 -30.77 -4.36
C ILE A 456 -21.30 -30.68 -5.33
N GLN A 457 -22.49 -31.09 -4.90
CA GLN A 457 -23.69 -30.99 -5.76
C GLN A 457 -24.05 -29.53 -6.08
N GLU A 458 -23.96 -28.64 -5.08
CA GLU A 458 -24.25 -27.22 -5.28
C GLU A 458 -23.17 -26.53 -6.13
N ILE A 459 -21.89 -26.92 -5.98
CA ILE A 459 -20.79 -26.48 -6.84
C ILE A 459 -21.04 -26.92 -8.28
N GLN A 460 -21.36 -28.19 -8.51
CA GLN A 460 -21.64 -28.71 -9.84
C GLN A 460 -22.74 -27.92 -10.54
N ARG A 461 -23.86 -27.66 -9.83
CA ARG A 461 -24.97 -26.86 -10.35
C ARG A 461 -24.57 -25.42 -10.71
N ALA A 462 -23.66 -24.82 -9.95
CA ALA A 462 -23.18 -23.48 -10.23
C ALA A 462 -22.20 -23.47 -11.42
N VAL A 463 -21.28 -24.41 -11.47
CA VAL A 463 -20.26 -24.51 -12.55
C VAL A 463 -20.94 -24.82 -13.90
N GLU A 464 -21.95 -25.70 -13.94
CA GLU A 464 -22.74 -25.99 -15.15
C GLU A 464 -23.43 -24.73 -15.72
N LYS A 465 -23.74 -23.73 -14.88
CA LYS A 465 -24.29 -22.44 -15.29
C LYS A 465 -23.21 -21.41 -15.65
N GLY A 466 -21.92 -21.78 -15.58
CA GLY A 466 -20.80 -20.87 -15.81
C GLY A 466 -20.54 -19.88 -14.67
N GLU A 467 -21.12 -20.11 -13.50
CA GLU A 467 -21.00 -19.27 -12.30
C GLU A 467 -19.73 -19.62 -11.52
N ARG A 468 -19.17 -18.65 -10.74
CA ARG A 468 -18.00 -18.86 -9.90
C ARG A 468 -18.41 -19.08 -8.44
N VAL A 469 -17.60 -19.89 -7.74
CA VAL A 469 -17.90 -20.31 -6.38
C VAL A 469 -16.74 -19.94 -5.44
N LEU A 470 -17.08 -19.40 -4.24
CA LEU A 470 -16.14 -19.25 -3.14
C LEU A 470 -16.54 -20.18 -1.99
N VAL A 471 -15.58 -20.88 -1.42
CA VAL A 471 -15.79 -21.76 -0.25
C VAL A 471 -14.92 -21.27 0.89
N THR A 472 -15.51 -21.04 2.08
CA THR A 472 -14.76 -20.61 3.26
C THR A 472 -14.66 -21.71 4.30
N THR A 473 -13.43 -22.00 4.74
CA THR A 473 -13.09 -22.98 5.75
C THR A 473 -12.54 -22.32 7.02
N LEU A 474 -12.30 -23.09 8.09
CA LEU A 474 -11.75 -22.59 9.34
C LEU A 474 -10.22 -22.71 9.42
N THR A 475 -9.62 -23.68 8.73
CA THR A 475 -8.18 -23.95 8.79
C THR A 475 -7.54 -24.00 7.40
N LYS A 476 -6.22 -23.76 7.34
CA LYS A 476 -5.43 -23.84 6.10
C LYS A 476 -5.48 -25.26 5.54
N ARG A 477 -5.20 -26.24 6.40
CA ARG A 477 -5.19 -27.65 6.02
C ARG A 477 -6.53 -28.07 5.39
N LEU A 478 -7.66 -27.69 6.02
CA LEU A 478 -8.98 -27.99 5.46
C LEU A 478 -9.20 -27.32 4.10
N ALA A 479 -8.62 -26.11 3.89
CA ALA A 479 -8.74 -25.42 2.60
C ALA A 479 -7.94 -26.14 1.50
N GLU A 480 -6.74 -26.63 1.83
CA GLU A 480 -5.87 -27.40 0.93
C GLU A 480 -6.48 -28.76 0.64
N ASP A 481 -6.80 -29.56 1.68
CA ASP A 481 -7.39 -30.91 1.57
C ASP A 481 -8.71 -30.88 0.75
N LEU A 482 -9.55 -29.85 0.96
CA LEU A 482 -10.80 -29.70 0.20
C LEU A 482 -10.54 -29.29 -1.27
N ALA A 483 -9.55 -28.45 -1.51
CA ALA A 483 -9.20 -28.07 -2.88
C ALA A 483 -8.68 -29.29 -3.66
N ASP A 484 -7.77 -30.08 -3.07
CA ASP A 484 -7.23 -31.30 -3.66
C ASP A 484 -8.35 -32.32 -3.95
N TYR A 485 -9.27 -32.50 -2.98
CA TYR A 485 -10.41 -33.39 -3.18
C TYR A 485 -11.35 -32.95 -4.30
N LEU A 486 -11.59 -31.63 -4.43
CA LEU A 486 -12.41 -31.09 -5.55
C LEU A 486 -11.69 -31.23 -6.88
N GLU A 487 -10.36 -31.09 -6.92
CA GLU A 487 -9.55 -31.31 -8.12
C GLU A 487 -9.60 -32.77 -8.59
N GLU A 488 -9.50 -33.73 -7.65
CA GLU A 488 -9.68 -35.16 -7.93
C GLU A 488 -11.07 -35.49 -8.53
N LYS A 489 -12.10 -34.68 -8.18
CA LYS A 489 -13.44 -34.77 -8.77
C LYS A 489 -13.57 -34.09 -10.13
N GLY A 490 -12.48 -33.50 -10.66
CA GLY A 490 -12.44 -32.87 -11.97
C GLY A 490 -12.86 -31.41 -12.04
N PHE A 491 -12.97 -30.72 -10.89
CA PHE A 491 -13.26 -29.29 -10.84
C PHE A 491 -12.00 -28.45 -11.04
N LYS A 492 -12.13 -27.28 -11.67
CA LYS A 492 -11.06 -26.28 -11.76
C LYS A 492 -11.02 -25.46 -10.49
N VAL A 493 -10.25 -25.89 -9.52
CA VAL A 493 -10.19 -25.29 -8.17
C VAL A 493 -8.81 -24.75 -7.86
N HIS A 494 -8.75 -23.75 -6.99
CA HIS A 494 -7.54 -23.28 -6.33
C HIS A 494 -7.86 -22.93 -4.86
N TYR A 495 -6.83 -22.92 -4.02
CA TYR A 495 -6.98 -22.46 -2.63
C TYR A 495 -6.32 -21.12 -2.40
N LEU A 496 -6.76 -20.40 -1.36
CA LEU A 496 -6.25 -19.08 -1.00
C LEU A 496 -6.17 -18.90 0.53
N HIS A 497 -4.96 -18.84 1.06
CA HIS A 497 -4.69 -18.61 2.50
C HIS A 497 -3.45 -17.74 2.74
N SER A 498 -3.08 -17.51 4.02
CA SER A 498 -2.05 -16.54 4.40
C SER A 498 -0.63 -16.89 3.92
N GLU A 499 -0.32 -18.14 3.60
CA GLU A 499 1.01 -18.57 3.12
C GLU A 499 1.21 -18.33 1.62
N ILE A 500 0.13 -18.17 0.85
CA ILE A 500 0.26 -17.73 -0.54
C ILE A 500 0.83 -16.33 -0.56
N LYS A 501 1.88 -16.13 -1.32
CA LYS A 501 2.57 -14.85 -1.43
C LYS A 501 1.60 -13.75 -1.86
N THR A 502 1.68 -12.60 -1.21
CA THR A 502 0.78 -11.45 -1.46
C THR A 502 0.70 -11.06 -2.94
N LEU A 503 1.76 -11.31 -3.70
CA LEU A 503 1.88 -10.98 -5.11
C LEU A 503 1.21 -12.00 -6.04
N GLU A 504 0.98 -13.23 -5.59
CA GLU A 504 0.34 -14.30 -6.36
C GLU A 504 -1.19 -14.22 -6.29
N ARG A 505 -1.71 -13.72 -5.17
CA ARG A 505 -3.15 -13.63 -4.91
C ARG A 505 -3.94 -12.87 -5.98
N PRO A 506 -3.51 -11.68 -6.48
CA PRO A 506 -4.22 -11.00 -7.55
C PRO A 506 -4.29 -11.83 -8.84
N GLY A 507 -3.25 -12.61 -9.13
CA GLY A 507 -3.22 -13.53 -10.27
C GLY A 507 -4.28 -14.64 -10.16
N ILE A 508 -4.35 -15.31 -8.99
CA ILE A 508 -5.34 -16.37 -8.71
C ILE A 508 -6.77 -15.84 -8.91
N LEU A 509 -7.03 -14.63 -8.40
CA LEU A 509 -8.35 -14.01 -8.50
C LEU A 509 -8.68 -13.54 -9.91
N LYS A 510 -7.70 -13.06 -10.65
CA LYS A 510 -7.84 -12.78 -12.09
C LYS A 510 -8.17 -14.06 -12.84
N ASP A 511 -7.49 -15.16 -12.53
CA ASP A 511 -7.72 -16.45 -13.16
C ASP A 511 -9.11 -17.03 -12.84
N LEU A 512 -9.65 -16.80 -11.63
CA LEU A 512 -11.06 -17.07 -11.31
C LEU A 512 -12.00 -16.26 -12.22
N ARG A 513 -11.77 -14.95 -12.35
CA ARG A 513 -12.58 -14.07 -13.19
C ARG A 513 -12.54 -14.46 -14.68
N LEU A 514 -11.36 -14.91 -15.16
CA LEU A 514 -11.16 -15.37 -16.53
C LEU A 514 -11.71 -16.79 -16.77
N GLY A 515 -12.11 -17.52 -15.72
CA GLY A 515 -12.63 -18.88 -15.83
C GLY A 515 -11.57 -19.96 -15.97
N LYS A 516 -10.31 -19.67 -15.64
CA LYS A 516 -9.29 -20.70 -15.47
C LYS A 516 -9.58 -21.58 -14.25
N TYR A 517 -10.10 -20.94 -13.19
CA TYR A 517 -10.67 -21.61 -12.02
C TYR A 517 -12.17 -21.32 -11.96
N ASP A 518 -12.94 -22.28 -11.49
CA ASP A 518 -14.37 -22.13 -11.23
C ASP A 518 -14.62 -21.94 -9.72
N ILE A 519 -13.68 -22.43 -8.90
CA ILE A 519 -13.82 -22.46 -7.43
C ILE A 519 -12.55 -21.92 -6.78
N ILE A 520 -12.72 -21.11 -5.73
CA ILE A 520 -11.65 -20.80 -4.79
C ILE A 520 -12.07 -21.23 -3.38
N VAL A 521 -11.21 -22.03 -2.73
CA VAL A 521 -11.36 -22.44 -1.34
C VAL A 521 -10.40 -21.63 -0.46
N GLY A 522 -10.85 -21.08 0.67
CA GLY A 522 -9.95 -20.34 1.54
C GLY A 522 -10.50 -20.01 2.92
N ILE A 523 -9.62 -19.53 3.81
CA ILE A 523 -9.99 -19.24 5.21
C ILE A 523 -10.65 -17.87 5.35
N ASN A 524 -9.99 -16.86 4.90
CA ASN A 524 -10.41 -15.47 5.04
C ASN A 524 -10.28 -14.74 3.70
N LEU A 525 -11.18 -15.08 2.80
CA LEU A 525 -11.25 -14.49 1.46
C LEU A 525 -11.62 -13.00 1.46
N LEU A 526 -11.89 -12.43 2.66
CA LEU A 526 -12.35 -11.04 2.83
C LEU A 526 -11.24 -10.01 2.90
N ARG A 527 -10.02 -10.41 3.28
CA ARG A 527 -8.92 -9.47 3.55
C ARG A 527 -8.50 -8.64 2.35
N GLU A 528 -8.95 -9.01 1.15
CA GLU A 528 -8.35 -8.52 -0.08
C GLU A 528 -9.16 -7.48 -0.86
N GLY A 529 -10.29 -6.99 -0.30
CA GLY A 529 -11.07 -5.91 -0.95
C GLY A 529 -11.65 -6.28 -2.33
N LEU A 530 -11.83 -7.59 -2.60
CA LEU A 530 -12.08 -8.14 -3.91
C LEU A 530 -13.44 -7.80 -4.48
N ASP A 531 -13.43 -7.32 -5.70
CA ASP A 531 -14.59 -7.09 -6.53
C ASP A 531 -14.73 -8.24 -7.54
N LEU A 532 -15.53 -9.26 -7.20
CA LEU A 532 -15.75 -10.46 -7.99
C LEU A 532 -17.22 -10.56 -8.41
N PRO A 533 -17.65 -9.83 -9.44
CA PRO A 533 -19.05 -9.83 -9.87
C PRO A 533 -19.50 -11.19 -10.49
N GLU A 534 -18.55 -12.05 -10.81
CA GLU A 534 -18.80 -13.38 -11.39
C GLU A 534 -19.17 -14.44 -10.33
N VAL A 535 -18.97 -14.14 -9.03
CA VAL A 535 -19.26 -15.07 -7.93
C VAL A 535 -20.76 -15.08 -7.62
N ALA A 536 -21.40 -16.22 -7.89
CA ALA A 536 -22.82 -16.42 -7.63
C ALA A 536 -23.10 -17.24 -6.37
N LEU A 537 -22.19 -18.16 -6.00
CA LEU A 537 -22.34 -18.98 -4.80
C LEU A 537 -21.20 -18.77 -3.83
N ILE A 538 -21.54 -18.55 -2.56
CA ILE A 538 -20.57 -18.59 -1.47
C ILE A 538 -21.02 -19.64 -0.46
N ALA A 539 -20.17 -20.62 -0.19
CA ALA A 539 -20.40 -21.64 0.82
C ALA A 539 -19.53 -21.36 2.06
N ILE A 540 -20.16 -21.44 3.23
CA ILE A 540 -19.51 -21.24 4.52
C ILE A 540 -19.63 -22.55 5.30
N LEU A 541 -18.51 -23.28 5.40
CA LEU A 541 -18.44 -24.53 6.17
C LEU A 541 -18.32 -24.20 7.66
N ASP A 542 -18.91 -25.04 8.51
CA ASP A 542 -18.84 -24.92 9.97
C ASP A 542 -19.17 -23.49 10.45
N ALA A 543 -20.27 -22.93 9.99
CA ALA A 543 -20.63 -21.54 10.24
C ALA A 543 -21.01 -21.28 11.70
N ASP A 544 -21.38 -22.31 12.47
CA ASP A 544 -21.73 -22.28 13.90
C ASP A 544 -20.50 -22.33 14.84
N LYS A 545 -19.31 -22.60 14.33
CA LYS A 545 -18.07 -22.58 15.14
C LYS A 545 -17.68 -21.13 15.44
N GLU A 546 -18.25 -20.58 16.52
CA GLU A 546 -18.03 -19.19 16.91
C GLU A 546 -16.54 -18.84 17.08
N GLY A 547 -16.17 -17.66 16.60
CA GLY A 547 -14.82 -17.14 16.65
C GLY A 547 -14.66 -15.96 15.72
N PHE A 548 -13.43 -15.47 15.60
CA PHE A 548 -13.12 -14.29 14.76
C PHE A 548 -13.56 -14.49 13.29
N LEU A 549 -13.43 -15.70 12.74
CA LEU A 549 -13.77 -16.03 11.35
C LEU A 549 -15.27 -16.23 11.12
N ARG A 550 -16.07 -16.33 12.17
CA ARG A 550 -17.53 -16.53 12.13
C ARG A 550 -18.29 -15.49 12.96
N SER A 551 -17.65 -14.34 13.25
CA SER A 551 -18.30 -13.21 13.88
C SER A 551 -19.37 -12.59 12.98
N GLU A 552 -20.35 -11.88 13.55
CA GLU A 552 -21.37 -11.12 12.83
C GLU A 552 -20.77 -10.28 11.68
N THR A 553 -19.73 -9.50 11.98
CA THR A 553 -19.04 -8.66 11.01
C THR A 553 -18.45 -9.46 9.86
N THR A 554 -17.77 -10.57 10.18
CA THR A 554 -17.16 -11.44 9.18
C THR A 554 -18.21 -12.07 8.28
N LEU A 555 -19.31 -12.61 8.84
CA LEU A 555 -20.39 -13.21 8.07
C LEU A 555 -21.03 -12.17 7.12
N ILE A 556 -21.36 -10.97 7.59
CA ILE A 556 -21.93 -9.90 6.75
C ILE A 556 -20.96 -9.53 5.60
N GLN A 557 -19.67 -9.48 5.86
CA GLN A 557 -18.66 -9.18 4.84
C GLN A 557 -18.55 -10.28 3.77
N ILE A 558 -18.57 -11.55 4.20
CA ILE A 558 -18.58 -12.72 3.30
C ILE A 558 -19.83 -12.67 2.42
N MET A 559 -21.00 -12.57 3.02
CA MET A 559 -22.27 -12.53 2.31
C MET A 559 -22.34 -11.36 1.31
N GLY A 560 -21.81 -10.20 1.67
CA GLY A 560 -21.73 -9.03 0.81
C GLY A 560 -20.94 -9.23 -0.49
N ARG A 561 -20.11 -10.27 -0.58
CA ARG A 561 -19.37 -10.60 -1.83
C ARG A 561 -20.29 -11.16 -2.91
N ALA A 562 -21.28 -11.99 -2.54
CA ALA A 562 -22.29 -12.51 -3.49
C ALA A 562 -23.34 -11.45 -3.88
N ALA A 563 -23.45 -10.34 -3.15
CA ALA A 563 -24.40 -9.25 -3.44
C ALA A 563 -24.06 -8.44 -4.73
N ARG A 564 -23.09 -8.89 -5.49
CA ARG A 564 -22.66 -8.31 -6.80
C ARG A 564 -23.17 -9.12 -8.00
N HIS A 565 -23.66 -10.32 -7.75
CA HIS A 565 -24.28 -11.17 -8.74
C HIS A 565 -25.82 -11.14 -8.63
N PRO A 566 -26.58 -11.02 -9.73
CA PRO A 566 -28.05 -10.94 -9.70
C PRO A 566 -28.71 -12.15 -9.02
N LYS A 567 -28.07 -13.31 -9.12
CA LYS A 567 -28.53 -14.58 -8.52
C LYS A 567 -27.60 -15.02 -7.39
N GLY A 568 -27.05 -14.06 -6.64
CA GLY A 568 -26.12 -14.35 -5.54
C GLY A 568 -26.81 -15.18 -4.44
N ARG A 569 -26.21 -16.31 -4.04
CA ARG A 569 -26.66 -17.21 -2.99
C ARG A 569 -25.58 -17.48 -1.97
N ILE A 570 -25.98 -17.64 -0.72
CA ILE A 570 -25.12 -18.05 0.39
C ILE A 570 -25.63 -19.39 0.92
N LEU A 571 -24.72 -20.32 1.05
CA LEU A 571 -24.97 -21.61 1.68
C LEU A 571 -24.16 -21.67 2.97
N MET A 572 -24.84 -21.78 4.12
CA MET A 572 -24.20 -21.92 5.42
C MET A 572 -24.44 -23.32 5.95
N TYR A 573 -23.37 -24.02 6.31
CA TYR A 573 -23.44 -25.30 7.02
C TYR A 573 -23.30 -25.04 8.51
N ALA A 574 -24.39 -25.28 9.26
CA ALA A 574 -24.46 -25.02 10.69
C ALA A 574 -25.52 -25.93 11.33
N ASP A 575 -25.19 -26.55 12.45
CA ASP A 575 -26.14 -27.34 13.24
C ASP A 575 -26.92 -26.47 14.22
N GLU A 576 -26.31 -25.33 14.63
CA GLU A 576 -26.95 -24.38 15.55
C GLU A 576 -26.92 -22.95 14.95
N ILE A 577 -28.03 -22.20 15.17
CA ILE A 577 -28.08 -20.78 14.80
C ILE A 577 -27.51 -19.95 15.95
N THR A 578 -26.22 -19.66 15.88
CA THR A 578 -25.49 -18.87 16.87
C THR A 578 -25.95 -17.42 16.92
N GLY A 579 -25.57 -16.71 17.99
CA GLY A 579 -25.85 -15.27 18.13
C GLY A 579 -25.31 -14.44 16.97
N SER A 580 -24.14 -14.78 16.45
CA SER A 580 -23.49 -14.13 15.30
C SER A 580 -24.28 -14.38 14.00
N ILE A 581 -24.68 -15.63 13.75
CA ILE A 581 -25.51 -15.99 12.57
C ILE A 581 -26.84 -15.23 12.62
N LYS A 582 -27.54 -15.28 13.76
CA LYS A 582 -28.86 -14.62 13.92
C LYS A 582 -28.81 -13.12 13.61
N LYS A 583 -27.77 -12.42 14.09
CA LYS A 583 -27.59 -10.98 13.83
C LYS A 583 -27.25 -10.72 12.36
N ALA A 584 -26.38 -11.53 11.76
CA ALA A 584 -26.00 -11.39 10.36
C ALA A 584 -27.19 -11.62 9.43
N LEU A 585 -28.02 -12.64 9.68
CA LEU A 585 -29.25 -12.90 8.95
C LEU A 585 -30.22 -11.72 9.03
N LYS A 586 -30.48 -11.23 10.26
CA LYS A 586 -31.41 -10.09 10.49
C LYS A 586 -30.95 -8.85 9.70
N GLU A 587 -29.66 -8.53 9.72
CA GLU A 587 -29.14 -7.35 9.02
C GLU A 587 -29.20 -7.53 7.50
N THR A 588 -28.86 -8.71 6.97
CA THR A 588 -28.93 -8.99 5.54
C THR A 588 -30.37 -8.94 5.03
N GLN A 589 -31.33 -9.50 5.78
CA GLN A 589 -32.75 -9.42 5.45
C GLN A 589 -33.26 -7.97 5.49
N ARG A 590 -32.85 -7.17 6.48
CA ARG A 590 -33.18 -5.74 6.56
C ARG A 590 -32.72 -5.00 5.30
N ARG A 591 -31.47 -5.22 4.90
CA ARG A 591 -30.87 -4.58 3.71
C ARG A 591 -31.58 -5.02 2.43
N ARG A 592 -31.85 -6.32 2.29
CA ARG A 592 -32.57 -6.87 1.15
C ARG A 592 -33.94 -6.26 0.98
N LYS A 593 -34.73 -6.20 2.07
CA LYS A 593 -36.09 -5.62 2.06
C LYS A 593 -36.10 -4.15 1.63
N ILE A 594 -35.17 -3.34 2.17
CA ILE A 594 -35.03 -1.92 1.81
C ILE A 594 -34.74 -1.76 0.32
N GLN A 595 -33.83 -2.59 -0.24
CA GLN A 595 -33.49 -2.54 -1.66
C GLN A 595 -34.66 -3.01 -2.53
N GLU A 596 -35.37 -4.05 -2.15
CA GLU A 596 -36.59 -4.54 -2.86
C GLU A 596 -37.67 -3.48 -2.93
N GLU A 597 -37.99 -2.84 -1.81
CA GLU A 597 -38.95 -1.75 -1.74
C GLU A 597 -38.54 -0.57 -2.65
N TYR A 598 -37.26 -0.18 -2.60
CA TYR A 598 -36.75 0.86 -3.45
C TYR A 598 -36.87 0.50 -4.94
N ASN A 599 -36.48 -0.73 -5.31
CA ASN A 599 -36.57 -1.21 -6.69
C ASN A 599 -38.03 -1.19 -7.20
N LYS A 600 -39.00 -1.59 -6.36
CA LYS A 600 -40.43 -1.56 -6.71
C LYS A 600 -40.90 -0.13 -6.94
N ILE A 601 -40.62 0.78 -6.02
CA ILE A 601 -41.08 2.18 -6.07
C ILE A 601 -40.48 2.92 -7.28
N HIS A 602 -39.18 2.68 -7.57
CA HIS A 602 -38.48 3.41 -8.63
C HIS A 602 -38.34 2.61 -9.93
N HIS A 603 -39.02 1.46 -10.06
CA HIS A 603 -39.00 0.58 -11.24
C HIS A 603 -37.56 0.22 -11.67
N VAL A 604 -36.63 -0.01 -10.69
CA VAL A 604 -35.25 -0.39 -10.95
C VAL A 604 -35.17 -1.89 -11.19
N ILE A 605 -34.70 -2.26 -12.38
CA ILE A 605 -34.38 -3.66 -12.72
C ILE A 605 -32.93 -3.95 -12.31
N PRO A 606 -32.68 -4.95 -11.44
CA PRO A 606 -31.33 -5.33 -11.06
C PRO A 606 -30.44 -5.65 -12.28
N ARG A 607 -29.28 -5.00 -12.38
CA ARG A 607 -28.33 -5.19 -13.48
C ARG A 607 -26.99 -5.69 -12.98
N PRO A 608 -26.38 -6.70 -13.65
CA PRO A 608 -25.06 -7.17 -13.27
C PRO A 608 -24.01 -6.07 -13.45
N ILE A 609 -23.01 -6.08 -12.58
CA ILE A 609 -21.87 -5.18 -12.70
C ILE A 609 -20.90 -5.76 -13.72
N LYS A 610 -20.64 -5.05 -14.81
CA LYS A 610 -19.56 -5.37 -15.75
C LYS A 610 -18.36 -4.50 -15.39
N LYS A 611 -17.30 -5.12 -14.90
CA LYS A 611 -16.04 -4.43 -14.60
C LYS A 611 -14.94 -5.03 -15.46
N GLU A 612 -14.21 -4.18 -16.16
CA GLU A 612 -13.04 -4.63 -16.93
C GLU A 612 -12.04 -5.33 -16.03
N ILE A 613 -11.46 -6.42 -16.51
CA ILE A 613 -10.36 -7.10 -15.84
C ILE A 613 -9.11 -6.31 -16.21
N ARG A 614 -8.66 -5.45 -15.30
CA ARG A 614 -7.46 -4.64 -15.53
C ARG A 614 -6.24 -5.38 -15.02
N ASP A 615 -5.20 -5.38 -15.81
CA ASP A 615 -3.89 -5.81 -15.36
C ASP A 615 -3.29 -4.72 -14.47
N TRP A 616 -2.71 -5.14 -13.37
CA TRP A 616 -1.88 -4.27 -12.54
C TRP A 616 -0.55 -4.10 -13.28
N GLU A 617 -0.28 -2.92 -13.81
CA GLU A 617 0.90 -2.66 -14.65
C GLU A 617 2.22 -3.08 -13.98
N TRP A 618 2.32 -2.96 -12.66
CA TRP A 618 3.48 -3.43 -11.88
C TRP A 618 3.46 -4.94 -11.54
N ALA A 619 2.40 -5.67 -11.85
CA ALA A 619 2.37 -7.13 -11.76
C ALA A 619 2.92 -7.80 -13.04
N GLN A 620 2.93 -7.11 -14.18
CA GLN A 620 3.51 -7.63 -15.43
C GLN A 620 5.03 -7.78 -15.34
N GLU A 621 5.72 -6.85 -14.69
CA GLU A 621 7.19 -6.93 -14.47
C GLU A 621 7.60 -8.20 -13.69
N LYS A 622 6.71 -8.74 -12.85
CA LYS A 622 6.95 -9.97 -12.10
C LYS A 622 6.55 -11.25 -12.81
N LEU A 623 5.69 -11.20 -13.81
CA LEU A 623 5.45 -12.34 -14.70
C LEU A 623 6.71 -12.66 -15.49
N GLU A 624 7.43 -11.65 -16.00
CA GLU A 624 8.72 -11.87 -16.69
C GLU A 624 9.81 -12.40 -15.74
N VAL A 625 9.88 -11.88 -14.50
CA VAL A 625 10.82 -12.39 -13.47
C VAL A 625 10.42 -13.80 -13.01
N ARG A 626 9.12 -14.12 -12.98
CA ARG A 626 8.63 -15.46 -12.63
C ARG A 626 8.90 -16.47 -13.73
N GLU A 627 8.67 -16.13 -15.00
CA GLU A 627 9.05 -16.97 -16.13
C GLU A 627 10.56 -17.23 -16.16
N LEU A 628 11.37 -16.23 -15.87
CA LEU A 628 12.83 -16.38 -15.73
C LEU A 628 13.21 -17.22 -14.51
N GLY A 629 12.50 -17.08 -13.38
CA GLY A 629 12.69 -17.92 -12.19
C GLY A 629 12.24 -19.37 -12.39
N GLU A 630 11.23 -19.61 -13.23
CA GLU A 630 10.82 -20.96 -13.63
C GLU A 630 11.82 -21.55 -14.63
N LEU A 631 12.35 -20.75 -15.56
CA LEU A 631 13.45 -21.17 -16.44
C LEU A 631 14.73 -21.49 -15.65
N ALA A 632 15.00 -20.77 -14.55
CA ALA A 632 16.13 -21.06 -13.66
C ALA A 632 15.98 -22.38 -12.88
N LYS A 633 14.75 -22.88 -12.71
CA LYS A 633 14.50 -24.23 -12.14
C LYS A 633 14.75 -25.34 -13.15
N ILE A 634 14.81 -25.02 -14.43
CA ILE A 634 15.10 -26.00 -15.50
C ILE A 634 16.61 -26.22 -15.55
N LYS A 635 17.10 -27.27 -14.88
CA LYS A 635 18.52 -27.67 -14.91
C LYS A 635 18.97 -28.27 -16.26
N ASP A 636 18.09 -28.39 -17.24
CA ASP A 636 18.42 -28.92 -18.58
C ASP A 636 18.88 -27.81 -19.52
N ILE A 637 20.18 -27.76 -19.76
CA ILE A 637 20.84 -26.78 -20.64
C ILE A 637 20.30 -26.84 -22.07
N LYS A 638 19.79 -28.00 -22.55
CA LYS A 638 19.24 -28.13 -23.91
C LYS A 638 17.91 -27.39 -24.06
N ILE A 639 17.07 -27.42 -23.01
CA ILE A 639 15.78 -26.71 -23.01
C ILE A 639 16.05 -25.19 -22.92
N LEU A 640 16.96 -24.77 -22.01
CA LEU A 640 17.33 -23.35 -21.88
C LEU A 640 17.94 -22.78 -23.17
N LYS A 641 18.74 -23.56 -23.92
CA LYS A 641 19.25 -23.12 -25.21
C LYS A 641 18.15 -22.91 -26.25
N LYS A 642 17.16 -23.81 -26.32
CA LYS A 642 16.03 -23.65 -27.23
C LYS A 642 15.19 -22.40 -26.92
N GLU A 643 14.94 -22.15 -25.64
CA GLU A 643 14.23 -20.93 -25.20
C GLU A 643 15.04 -19.65 -25.47
N MET A 644 16.35 -19.68 -25.30
CA MET A 644 17.25 -18.57 -25.65
C MET A 644 17.19 -18.25 -27.15
N GLU A 645 17.26 -19.27 -27.99
CA GLU A 645 17.16 -19.13 -29.46
C GLU A 645 15.79 -18.62 -29.90
N LYS A 646 14.72 -19.04 -29.22
CA LYS A 646 13.35 -18.59 -29.47
C LYS A 646 13.19 -17.12 -29.09
N ALA A 647 13.74 -16.71 -27.94
CA ALA A 647 13.75 -15.31 -27.51
C ALA A 647 14.55 -14.43 -28.49
N ALA A 648 15.71 -14.88 -28.94
CA ALA A 648 16.51 -14.17 -29.95
C ALA A 648 15.80 -14.02 -31.29
N LYS A 649 15.09 -15.06 -31.77
CA LYS A 649 14.28 -15.01 -32.99
C LYS A 649 13.11 -14.03 -32.90
N ASN A 650 12.55 -13.87 -31.71
CA ASN A 650 11.47 -12.90 -31.43
C ASN A 650 12.00 -11.48 -31.16
N LEU A 651 13.31 -11.23 -31.38
CA LEU A 651 14.01 -9.96 -31.11
C LEU A 651 13.99 -9.53 -29.63
N ASP A 652 13.71 -10.45 -28.71
CA ASP A 652 13.76 -10.26 -27.26
C ASP A 652 15.19 -10.57 -26.76
N PHE A 653 16.11 -9.65 -27.06
CA PHE A 653 17.53 -9.83 -26.76
C PHE A 653 17.84 -9.79 -25.26
N GLU A 654 17.02 -9.12 -24.45
CA GLU A 654 17.20 -9.09 -23.00
C GLU A 654 16.88 -10.43 -22.36
N ARG A 655 15.76 -11.03 -22.74
CA ARG A 655 15.37 -12.37 -22.30
C ARG A 655 16.42 -13.40 -22.75
N ALA A 656 16.90 -13.31 -23.99
CA ALA A 656 17.96 -14.17 -24.50
C ALA A 656 19.26 -14.02 -23.71
N ALA A 657 19.65 -12.80 -23.33
CA ALA A 657 20.85 -12.53 -22.53
C ALA A 657 20.73 -13.10 -21.10
N LYS A 658 19.60 -12.92 -20.44
CA LYS A 658 19.32 -13.46 -19.09
C LYS A 658 19.36 -15.00 -19.08
N ILE A 659 18.77 -15.65 -20.08
CA ILE A 659 18.83 -17.11 -20.22
C ILE A 659 20.25 -17.60 -20.50
N ARG A 660 21.03 -16.88 -21.32
CA ARG A 660 22.46 -17.16 -21.56
C ARG A 660 23.27 -17.14 -20.26
N ASP A 661 23.05 -16.13 -19.43
CA ASP A 661 23.78 -15.94 -18.17
C ASP A 661 23.42 -17.05 -17.16
N GLU A 662 22.18 -17.51 -17.16
CA GLU A 662 21.75 -18.67 -16.36
C GLU A 662 22.38 -19.99 -16.85
N ILE A 663 22.46 -20.19 -18.16
CA ILE A 663 23.19 -21.33 -18.76
C ILE A 663 24.68 -21.31 -18.33
N ARG A 664 25.30 -20.13 -18.25
CA ARG A 664 26.69 -19.97 -17.78
C ARG A 664 26.85 -20.38 -16.32
N LYS A 665 25.95 -19.93 -15.44
CA LYS A 665 25.96 -20.30 -14.00
C LYS A 665 25.83 -21.81 -13.82
N ILE A 666 24.89 -22.46 -14.54
CA ILE A 666 24.70 -23.92 -14.47
C ILE A 666 25.94 -24.68 -14.97
N ARG A 667 26.65 -24.14 -15.96
CA ARG A 667 27.91 -24.75 -16.43
C ARG A 667 29.03 -24.61 -15.42
N GLN A 668 29.19 -23.43 -14.79
CA GLN A 668 30.18 -23.23 -13.73
C GLN A 668 29.96 -24.14 -12.54
N LEU A 669 28.73 -24.30 -12.09
CA LEU A 669 28.36 -25.24 -11.00
C LEU A 669 28.59 -26.75 -11.38
N LYS A 670 28.72 -27.08 -12.67
CA LYS A 670 29.04 -28.45 -13.12
C LYS A 670 30.54 -28.66 -13.35
N THR A 671 31.33 -27.61 -13.38
CA THR A 671 32.82 -27.70 -13.45
C THR A 671 33.47 -27.68 -12.09
N ASP A 672 32.76 -27.22 -11.05
CA ASP A 672 33.26 -27.14 -9.65
C ASP A 672 32.82 -28.38 -8.82
N ASN A 673 32.10 -29.35 -9.41
CA ASN A 673 31.83 -30.71 -8.90
C ASN A 673 32.50 -31.75 -9.79
#